data_7a219ba0862ffccd6de7a1c882f076a2
#
_entry.id   7a219ba0862ffccd6de7a1c882f076a2
#
_cell.length_a   1.000
_cell.length_b   1.000
_cell.length_c   1.000
_cell.angle_alpha   90.00
_cell.angle_beta   90.00
_cell.angle_gamma   90.00
#
_symmetry.space_group_name_H-M   'P 1'
#
loop_
_entity.id
_entity.type
_entity.pdbx_description
1 polymer ?
#
loop_
_entity_poly.entity_id
_entity_poly.type
_entity_poly.pdbx_seq_one_letter_code
_entity_poly.pdbx_strand_id
1 'polypeptide(L)'
;MLELKKGIDILAEVGGIKTLGEAKDLFEARCDRENLAKLSKITKEETLLKIANAISMTDPDTVFVNTGSDADVQRVREMSLEKGEEQPLAMKDHTIHFDLAQEQARIIDRTFYIVNQGEEVSVLAKKVLRDEAYEYVKTYMTGIAKGMTLLVGFFIRGPIGAQAAVPALEITTSTYVMHSANILYRHVYDQFDEEVQRVGLFFTNVHSEGPNRPEDLPNARVFMDRSWLTTFSTFCTYAGNTLLMKKGNHRFAVDLAAYYRREQELSEHMFITGLTGPGGRKTFFAGAAPSGCGKTTTAMVGTDFVGDDLAQLWIAEDGTLRAINPEIGIFGIVEDVNREGDPYLMKALREEGAEVIWTNVLIDEHGVPYWVGNGEELPKRGVNFQGEWWEGKTDENGKAVPLSHPNSRCTLSNTFIGNYNEAVAEDPRGVEIKVITYSGRDSDTMPPVCIAKNPDHGVVIGASVLSAATATEVGAKGVRRQPWANEPFIPGPLADYMDAQFVFFNSDKLESKPVMVGLNYFLTHGARGGEGGKLLGEKRDVKAWLGWLELRAHGEVDAIETPIGFIPKYKDLKELFAKIGKEYPKELYDKQFSFYVDNILARIDLQEEAYRKEVNIPAKLFKVYREQREGLEALKAKYGPIVSVEQLTEAVG
;
A
#
# COMPACT_ATOMS: atom_id res chain seq x y z
N MET A 1 -19.51 -4.69 -15.49
CA MET A 1 -18.53 -3.68 -15.99
C MET A 1 -18.75 -2.40 -15.20
N LEU A 2 -17.69 -1.75 -14.74
CA LEU A 2 -17.78 -0.46 -14.04
C LEU A 2 -18.17 0.65 -15.02
N GLU A 3 -19.13 1.50 -14.64
CA GLU A 3 -19.52 2.71 -15.38
C GLU A 3 -19.39 3.92 -14.45
N LEU A 4 -18.62 4.93 -14.87
CA LEU A 4 -18.51 6.19 -14.15
C LEU A 4 -19.80 7.03 -14.30
N LYS A 5 -20.11 7.82 -13.27
CA LYS A 5 -21.28 8.71 -13.20
C LYS A 5 -22.62 7.98 -13.39
N LYS A 6 -22.68 6.71 -13.00
CA LYS A 6 -23.92 5.89 -13.06
C LYS A 6 -24.66 5.90 -11.73
N GLY A 7 -25.98 6.04 -11.80
CA GLY A 7 -26.87 6.18 -10.64
C GLY A 7 -26.79 7.57 -10.01
N ILE A 8 -27.47 7.76 -8.91
CA ILE A 8 -27.44 9.05 -8.18
C ILE A 8 -26.05 9.28 -7.57
N ASP A 9 -25.59 10.53 -7.58
CA ASP A 9 -24.47 10.98 -6.78
C ASP A 9 -24.95 11.18 -5.34
N ILE A 10 -24.58 10.26 -4.44
CA ILE A 10 -25.07 10.27 -3.06
C ILE A 10 -24.68 11.57 -2.35
N LEU A 11 -23.46 12.07 -2.58
CA LEU A 11 -23.02 13.32 -1.97
C LEU A 11 -23.86 14.51 -2.43
N ALA A 12 -24.11 14.62 -3.73
CA ALA A 12 -24.92 15.68 -4.31
C ALA A 12 -26.40 15.57 -3.89
N GLU A 13 -26.93 14.36 -3.80
CA GLU A 13 -28.33 14.15 -3.44
C GLU A 13 -28.61 14.45 -1.96
N VAL A 14 -27.72 14.04 -1.06
CA VAL A 14 -27.85 14.32 0.38
C VAL A 14 -27.54 15.79 0.69
N GLY A 15 -26.50 16.35 0.07
CA GLY A 15 -26.10 17.76 0.26
C GLY A 15 -27.12 18.75 -0.34
N GLY A 16 -27.72 18.41 -1.48
CA GLY A 16 -28.81 19.16 -2.09
C GLY A 16 -28.42 20.45 -2.82
N ILE A 17 -27.14 20.83 -2.88
CA ILE A 17 -26.63 22.00 -3.60
C ILE A 17 -26.48 21.67 -5.09
N LYS A 18 -27.20 22.40 -5.94
CA LYS A 18 -27.28 22.11 -7.38
C LYS A 18 -26.63 23.16 -8.28
N THR A 19 -26.44 24.36 -7.77
CA THR A 19 -25.93 25.49 -8.55
C THR A 19 -24.75 26.18 -7.87
N LEU A 20 -23.90 26.83 -8.67
CA LEU A 20 -22.81 27.67 -8.14
C LEU A 20 -23.31 28.84 -7.28
N GLY A 21 -24.53 29.36 -7.55
CA GLY A 21 -25.14 30.38 -6.72
C GLY A 21 -25.38 29.89 -5.30
N GLU A 22 -26.09 28.76 -5.16
CA GLU A 22 -26.33 28.12 -3.85
C GLU A 22 -25.03 27.77 -3.13
N ALA A 23 -24.00 27.28 -3.87
CA ALA A 23 -22.69 26.99 -3.31
C ALA A 23 -22.01 28.22 -2.73
N LYS A 24 -22.04 29.35 -3.45
CA LYS A 24 -21.47 30.65 -2.99
C LYS A 24 -22.18 31.17 -1.76
N ASP A 25 -23.51 31.16 -1.76
CA ASP A 25 -24.30 31.58 -0.59
C ASP A 25 -23.94 30.75 0.65
N LEU A 26 -23.75 29.42 0.48
CA LEU A 26 -23.34 28.54 1.56
C LEU A 26 -21.90 28.85 2.03
N PHE A 27 -20.96 29.08 1.11
CA PHE A 27 -19.59 29.44 1.46
C PHE A 27 -19.53 30.78 2.24
N GLU A 28 -20.29 31.79 1.82
CA GLU A 28 -20.40 33.07 2.53
C GLU A 28 -20.96 32.90 3.95
N ALA A 29 -21.85 31.91 4.15
CA ALA A 29 -22.45 31.64 5.46
C ALA A 29 -21.54 30.84 6.41
N ARG A 30 -20.60 30.05 5.89
CA ARG A 30 -19.80 29.08 6.69
C ARG A 30 -18.30 29.38 6.73
N CYS A 31 -17.78 30.17 5.80
CA CYS A 31 -16.38 30.55 5.74
C CYS A 31 -16.17 31.97 6.26
N ASP A 32 -15.07 32.18 6.94
CA ASP A 32 -14.57 33.53 7.16
C ASP A 32 -14.05 34.15 5.83
N ARG A 33 -13.65 35.41 5.89
CA ARG A 33 -13.21 36.15 4.70
C ARG A 33 -11.98 35.53 4.04
N GLU A 34 -11.07 34.94 4.82
CA GLU A 34 -9.86 34.29 4.31
C GLU A 34 -10.18 33.02 3.58
N ASN A 35 -10.94 32.12 4.21
CA ASN A 35 -11.32 30.83 3.62
C ASN A 35 -12.25 31.01 2.41
N LEU A 36 -13.13 32.02 2.44
CA LEU A 36 -13.93 32.38 1.27
C LEU A 36 -13.06 32.84 0.09
N ALA A 37 -12.03 33.64 0.35
CA ALA A 37 -11.08 34.07 -0.67
C ALA A 37 -10.29 32.90 -1.26
N LYS A 38 -9.93 31.90 -0.45
CA LYS A 38 -9.31 30.68 -0.91
C LYS A 38 -10.26 29.90 -1.84
N LEU A 39 -11.50 29.64 -1.45
CA LEU A 39 -12.48 28.93 -2.31
C LEU A 39 -12.77 29.69 -3.62
N SER A 40 -12.75 31.02 -3.61
CA SER A 40 -13.01 31.82 -4.81
C SER A 40 -11.97 31.69 -5.92
N LYS A 41 -10.79 31.15 -5.63
CA LYS A 41 -9.75 30.86 -6.64
C LYS A 41 -10.01 29.56 -7.40
N ILE A 42 -10.80 28.65 -6.84
CA ILE A 42 -11.23 27.42 -7.53
C ILE A 42 -12.32 27.78 -8.52
N THR A 43 -12.14 27.40 -9.76
CA THR A 43 -13.06 27.75 -10.87
C THR A 43 -13.88 26.60 -11.41
N LYS A 44 -13.45 25.35 -11.15
CA LYS A 44 -14.16 24.16 -11.60
C LYS A 44 -15.48 23.98 -10.83
N GLU A 45 -16.58 24.05 -11.55
CA GLU A 45 -17.93 23.92 -10.98
C GLU A 45 -18.09 22.59 -10.23
N GLU A 46 -17.68 21.47 -10.82
CA GLU A 46 -17.78 20.15 -10.19
C GLU A 46 -17.04 20.11 -8.84
N THR A 47 -15.87 20.72 -8.74
CA THR A 47 -15.09 20.82 -7.50
C THR A 47 -15.85 21.61 -6.43
N LEU A 48 -16.33 22.80 -6.78
CA LEU A 48 -17.07 23.67 -5.86
C LEU A 48 -18.38 23.02 -5.39
N LEU A 49 -19.10 22.35 -6.29
CA LEU A 49 -20.33 21.63 -5.93
C LEU A 49 -20.04 20.43 -5.00
N LYS A 50 -18.96 19.68 -5.20
CA LYS A 50 -18.55 18.60 -4.28
C LYS A 50 -18.26 19.14 -2.88
N ILE A 51 -17.52 20.26 -2.77
CA ILE A 51 -17.21 20.91 -1.49
C ILE A 51 -18.51 21.43 -0.85
N ALA A 52 -19.35 22.16 -1.59
CA ALA A 52 -20.59 22.71 -1.07
C ALA A 52 -21.54 21.61 -0.59
N ASN A 53 -21.67 20.50 -1.34
CA ASN A 53 -22.51 19.38 -0.93
C ASN A 53 -21.98 18.68 0.32
N ALA A 54 -20.65 18.56 0.49
CA ALA A 54 -20.06 18.03 1.71
C ALA A 54 -20.35 18.95 2.92
N ILE A 55 -20.20 20.26 2.77
CA ILE A 55 -20.52 21.26 3.82
C ILE A 55 -22.02 21.19 4.15
N SER A 56 -22.90 21.21 3.15
CA SER A 56 -24.35 21.14 3.36
C SER A 56 -24.77 19.86 4.06
N MET A 57 -24.23 18.70 3.64
CA MET A 57 -24.53 17.40 4.23
C MET A 57 -24.05 17.33 5.69
N THR A 58 -22.82 17.72 5.97
CA THR A 58 -22.22 17.53 7.31
C THR A 58 -22.57 18.64 8.29
N ASP A 59 -23.00 19.82 7.81
CA ASP A 59 -23.45 20.99 8.58
C ASP A 59 -22.44 21.48 9.66
N PRO A 60 -21.18 21.78 9.29
CA PRO A 60 -20.18 22.29 10.23
C PRO A 60 -20.48 23.73 10.63
N ASP A 61 -19.98 24.17 11.79
CA ASP A 61 -20.07 25.57 12.22
C ASP A 61 -19.17 26.47 11.37
N THR A 62 -17.97 25.99 11.02
CA THR A 62 -16.98 26.73 10.22
C THR A 62 -16.27 25.80 9.24
N VAL A 63 -15.64 26.40 8.22
CA VAL A 63 -14.84 25.70 7.22
C VAL A 63 -13.43 26.27 7.18
N PHE A 64 -12.43 25.41 7.23
CA PHE A 64 -11.04 25.76 7.03
C PHE A 64 -10.53 25.19 5.72
N VAL A 65 -10.01 26.04 4.85
CA VAL A 65 -9.46 25.65 3.54
C VAL A 65 -7.93 25.55 3.67
N ASN A 66 -7.43 24.33 3.59
CA ASN A 66 -6.01 24.01 3.60
C ASN A 66 -5.45 24.08 2.17
N THR A 67 -4.69 25.13 1.88
CA THR A 67 -4.06 25.34 0.57
C THR A 67 -2.72 24.61 0.43
N GLY A 68 -2.17 24.08 1.52
CA GLY A 68 -0.82 23.53 1.57
C GLY A 68 0.27 24.58 1.70
N SER A 69 -0.09 25.84 1.92
CA SER A 69 0.90 26.86 2.33
C SER A 69 1.47 26.52 3.72
N ASP A 70 2.71 26.92 3.99
CA ASP A 70 3.34 26.68 5.30
C ASP A 70 2.47 27.15 6.46
N ALA A 71 1.76 28.29 6.28
CA ALA A 71 0.86 28.83 7.29
C ALA A 71 -0.37 27.93 7.51
N ASP A 72 -0.97 27.39 6.45
CA ASP A 72 -2.13 26.50 6.56
C ASP A 72 -1.73 25.13 7.15
N VAL A 73 -0.60 24.59 6.71
CA VAL A 73 -0.05 23.33 7.25
C VAL A 73 0.23 23.46 8.74
N GLN A 74 0.91 24.55 9.14
CA GLN A 74 1.18 24.83 10.55
C GLN A 74 -0.12 25.04 11.35
N ARG A 75 -1.12 25.73 10.78
CA ARG A 75 -2.41 25.92 11.43
C ARG A 75 -3.16 24.60 11.65
N VAL A 76 -3.15 23.69 10.69
CA VAL A 76 -3.74 22.34 10.85
C VAL A 76 -3.09 21.59 12.02
N ARG A 77 -1.76 21.64 12.12
CA ARG A 77 -1.02 21.04 13.24
C ARG A 77 -1.42 21.65 14.59
N GLU A 78 -1.50 22.97 14.67
CA GLU A 78 -1.94 23.68 15.88
C GLU A 78 -3.37 23.28 16.27
N MET A 79 -4.28 23.22 15.30
CA MET A 79 -5.67 22.78 15.52
C MET A 79 -5.73 21.35 16.06
N SER A 80 -4.85 20.45 15.61
CA SER A 80 -4.79 19.07 16.09
C SER A 80 -4.37 18.99 17.56
N LEU A 81 -3.41 19.82 17.97
CA LEU A 81 -2.99 19.96 19.36
C LEU A 81 -4.08 20.64 20.22
N GLU A 82 -4.70 21.71 19.72
CA GLU A 82 -5.78 22.43 20.41
C GLU A 82 -7.02 21.55 20.64
N LYS A 83 -7.38 20.72 19.65
CA LYS A 83 -8.50 19.77 19.73
C LYS A 83 -8.16 18.55 20.58
N GLY A 84 -6.88 18.28 20.82
CA GLY A 84 -6.40 17.14 21.59
C GLY A 84 -6.43 15.81 20.80
N GLU A 85 -6.56 15.85 19.47
CA GLU A 85 -6.40 14.67 18.63
C GLU A 85 -4.95 14.20 18.60
N GLU A 86 -4.01 15.13 18.78
CA GLU A 86 -2.60 14.86 18.95
C GLU A 86 -2.07 15.50 20.23
N GLN A 87 -1.03 14.90 20.80
CA GLN A 87 -0.30 15.43 21.96
C GLN A 87 1.18 15.57 21.60
N PRO A 88 1.84 16.68 22.00
CA PRO A 88 3.26 16.87 21.71
C PRO A 88 4.11 15.92 22.54
N LEU A 89 5.22 15.46 21.99
CA LEU A 89 6.22 14.62 22.64
C LEU A 89 7.46 15.41 23.03
N ALA A 90 8.39 14.76 23.75
CA ALA A 90 9.66 15.38 24.19
C ALA A 90 10.54 15.80 22.99
N MET A 91 10.56 15.01 21.94
CA MET A 91 11.28 15.37 20.73
C MET A 91 10.49 16.41 19.96
N LYS A 92 11.19 17.48 19.59
CA LYS A 92 10.59 18.58 18.82
C LYS A 92 9.95 18.03 17.53
N ASP A 93 8.77 18.54 17.18
CA ASP A 93 8.00 18.18 15.99
C ASP A 93 7.47 16.73 15.97
N HIS A 94 7.57 16.01 17.10
CA HIS A 94 6.91 14.72 17.29
C HIS A 94 5.60 14.88 18.06
N THR A 95 4.56 14.16 17.60
CA THR A 95 3.25 14.08 18.27
C THR A 95 2.81 12.62 18.41
N ILE A 96 1.87 12.37 19.30
CA ILE A 96 1.21 11.07 19.46
C ILE A 96 -0.30 11.20 19.29
N HIS A 97 -0.87 10.29 18.51
CA HIS A 97 -2.30 10.08 18.38
C HIS A 97 -2.67 8.69 18.91
N PHE A 98 -3.74 8.60 19.69
CA PHE A 98 -4.30 7.33 20.13
C PHE A 98 -5.68 7.14 19.49
N ASP A 99 -5.82 6.07 18.70
CA ASP A 99 -7.12 5.63 18.22
C ASP A 99 -8.00 5.12 19.37
N LEU A 100 -9.31 5.05 19.15
CA LEU A 100 -10.19 4.38 20.09
C LEU A 100 -9.73 2.93 20.32
N ALA A 101 -9.71 2.49 21.58
CA ALA A 101 -9.17 1.19 21.97
C ALA A 101 -9.83 -0.01 21.23
N GLN A 102 -10.99 0.19 20.66
CA GLN A 102 -11.76 -0.82 19.91
C GLN A 102 -11.56 -0.71 18.39
N GLU A 103 -10.84 0.31 17.88
CA GLU A 103 -10.62 0.54 16.45
C GLU A 103 -9.15 0.83 16.16
N GLN A 104 -8.33 -0.21 16.03
CA GLN A 104 -6.89 -0.08 15.77
C GLN A 104 -6.44 -0.87 14.55
N ALA A 105 -7.41 -1.29 13.73
CA ALA A 105 -7.19 -1.97 12.47
C ALA A 105 -8.33 -1.67 11.50
N ARG A 106 -8.14 -2.02 10.23
CA ARG A 106 -9.17 -1.84 9.20
C ARG A 106 -10.44 -2.64 9.53
N ILE A 107 -11.58 -1.96 9.45
CA ILE A 107 -12.91 -2.56 9.67
C ILE A 107 -13.42 -3.24 8.40
N ILE A 108 -12.77 -4.34 7.98
CA ILE A 108 -13.09 -5.06 6.74
C ILE A 108 -14.57 -5.41 6.65
N ASP A 109 -15.15 -5.84 7.77
CA ASP A 109 -16.57 -6.22 7.84
C ASP A 109 -17.55 -5.06 7.66
N ARG A 110 -17.07 -3.84 7.75
CA ARG A 110 -17.86 -2.60 7.64
C ARG A 110 -17.32 -1.66 6.56
N THR A 111 -16.53 -2.20 5.64
CA THR A 111 -16.02 -1.52 4.45
C THR A 111 -16.72 -2.07 3.22
N PHE A 112 -17.43 -1.21 2.50
CA PHE A 112 -18.33 -1.61 1.41
C PHE A 112 -18.04 -0.85 0.12
N TYR A 113 -18.17 -1.55 -1.00
CA TYR A 113 -18.28 -0.91 -2.30
C TYR A 113 -19.75 -0.64 -2.63
N ILE A 114 -20.05 0.61 -2.97
CA ILE A 114 -21.38 0.99 -3.45
C ILE A 114 -21.52 0.52 -4.89
N VAL A 115 -22.54 -0.27 -5.14
CA VAL A 115 -22.83 -0.85 -6.45
C VAL A 115 -24.22 -0.50 -6.93
N ASN A 116 -24.37 -0.41 -8.26
CA ASN A 116 -25.70 -0.40 -8.89
C ASN A 116 -26.21 -1.84 -9.04
N GLN A 117 -27.49 -2.00 -9.30
CA GLN A 117 -28.08 -3.32 -9.47
C GLN A 117 -27.40 -4.07 -10.63
N GLY A 118 -26.99 -5.31 -10.38
CA GLY A 118 -26.30 -6.16 -11.35
C GLY A 118 -24.79 -5.95 -11.45
N GLU A 119 -24.20 -5.02 -10.69
CA GLU A 119 -22.73 -4.88 -10.61
C GLU A 119 -22.13 -5.93 -9.66
N GLU A 120 -21.03 -6.51 -10.09
CA GLU A 120 -20.26 -7.46 -9.29
C GLU A 120 -18.98 -6.81 -8.73
N VAL A 121 -18.54 -7.32 -7.59
CA VAL A 121 -17.30 -6.95 -6.92
C VAL A 121 -16.45 -8.22 -6.70
N SER A 122 -15.20 -8.03 -6.26
CA SER A 122 -14.35 -9.13 -5.82
C SER A 122 -15.05 -9.98 -4.76
N VAL A 123 -14.80 -11.29 -4.77
CA VAL A 123 -15.34 -12.23 -3.77
C VAL A 123 -14.91 -11.90 -2.33
N LEU A 124 -13.81 -11.19 -2.16
CA LEU A 124 -13.33 -10.70 -0.86
C LEU A 124 -13.95 -9.37 -0.45
N ALA A 125 -14.59 -8.67 -1.38
CA ALA A 125 -15.17 -7.37 -1.13
C ALA A 125 -16.62 -7.48 -0.65
N LYS A 126 -17.02 -6.57 0.22
CA LYS A 126 -18.44 -6.41 0.57
C LYS A 126 -19.05 -5.34 -0.32
N LYS A 127 -20.24 -5.62 -0.83
CA LYS A 127 -21.02 -4.68 -1.61
C LYS A 127 -22.29 -4.25 -0.86
N VAL A 128 -22.72 -3.04 -1.16
CA VAL A 128 -23.98 -2.47 -0.71
C VAL A 128 -24.68 -1.82 -1.89
N LEU A 129 -25.99 -1.96 -1.98
CA LEU A 129 -26.76 -1.27 -3.01
C LEU A 129 -26.75 0.24 -2.79
N ARG A 130 -26.75 0.99 -3.88
CA ARG A 130 -26.72 2.46 -3.85
C ARG A 130 -27.79 3.09 -2.98
N ASP A 131 -29.02 2.58 -3.04
CA ASP A 131 -30.13 3.08 -2.23
C ASP A 131 -29.91 2.84 -0.73
N GLU A 132 -29.35 1.70 -0.35
CA GLU A 132 -29.02 1.41 1.06
C GLU A 132 -27.87 2.31 1.54
N ALA A 133 -26.86 2.53 0.71
CA ALA A 133 -25.76 3.44 1.02
C ALA A 133 -26.26 4.89 1.14
N TYR A 134 -27.17 5.32 0.27
CA TYR A 134 -27.81 6.62 0.35
C TYR A 134 -28.54 6.82 1.68
N GLU A 135 -29.39 5.86 2.09
CA GLU A 135 -30.11 5.94 3.36
C GLU A 135 -29.17 5.97 4.56
N TYR A 136 -28.06 5.21 4.51
CA TYR A 136 -27.04 5.26 5.56
C TYR A 136 -26.37 6.64 5.61
N VAL A 137 -25.85 7.16 4.50
CA VAL A 137 -25.15 8.45 4.43
C VAL A 137 -26.10 9.56 4.89
N LYS A 138 -27.34 9.57 4.42
CA LYS A 138 -28.37 10.50 4.85
C LYS A 138 -28.65 10.44 6.35
N THR A 139 -28.70 9.24 6.93
CA THR A 139 -28.99 9.06 8.36
C THR A 139 -27.83 9.48 9.27
N TYR A 140 -26.60 9.10 8.92
CA TYR A 140 -25.47 9.21 9.82
C TYR A 140 -24.50 10.34 9.49
N MET A 141 -24.46 10.83 8.24
CA MET A 141 -23.58 11.95 7.87
C MET A 141 -24.31 13.30 7.85
N THR A 142 -25.63 13.35 7.79
CA THR A 142 -26.34 14.62 7.88
C THR A 142 -26.15 15.25 9.26
N GLY A 143 -25.51 16.42 9.26
CA GLY A 143 -25.25 17.19 10.49
C GLY A 143 -24.20 16.58 11.41
N ILE A 144 -23.41 15.61 10.95
CA ILE A 144 -22.38 14.94 11.77
C ILE A 144 -21.29 15.89 12.25
N ALA A 145 -21.05 17.01 11.56
CA ALA A 145 -20.02 17.99 11.87
C ALA A 145 -20.54 19.21 12.67
N LYS A 146 -21.78 19.18 13.20
CA LYS A 146 -22.30 20.27 14.03
C LYS A 146 -21.42 20.54 15.25
N GLY A 147 -21.09 21.80 15.48
CA GLY A 147 -20.17 22.22 16.53
C GLY A 147 -18.68 22.05 16.16
N MET A 148 -18.36 21.65 14.92
CA MET A 148 -17.00 21.38 14.48
C MET A 148 -16.58 22.29 13.32
N THR A 149 -15.28 22.36 13.08
CA THR A 149 -14.69 22.89 11.85
C THR A 149 -14.52 21.77 10.84
N LEU A 150 -14.97 21.98 9.60
CA LEU A 150 -14.69 21.08 8.47
C LEU A 150 -13.45 21.59 7.73
N LEU A 151 -12.47 20.72 7.54
CA LEU A 151 -11.23 21.02 6.81
C LEU A 151 -11.38 20.52 5.36
N VAL A 152 -10.96 21.34 4.41
CA VAL A 152 -10.96 21.03 2.97
C VAL A 152 -9.54 21.16 2.44
N GLY A 153 -8.95 20.05 2.00
CA GLY A 153 -7.58 19.98 1.45
C GLY A 153 -7.58 19.57 -0.03
N PHE A 154 -6.61 20.08 -0.76
CA PHE A 154 -6.41 19.89 -2.19
C PHE A 154 -5.09 19.15 -2.42
N PHE A 155 -5.16 17.90 -2.77
CA PHE A 155 -3.99 17.03 -2.89
C PHE A 155 -3.92 16.37 -4.27
N ILE A 156 -2.76 15.79 -4.57
CA ILE A 156 -2.57 14.95 -5.75
C ILE A 156 -1.80 13.68 -5.38
N ARG A 157 -2.24 12.57 -5.93
CA ARG A 157 -1.60 11.25 -5.80
C ARG A 157 -0.59 11.06 -6.94
N GLY A 158 0.64 11.49 -6.71
CA GLY A 158 1.76 11.48 -7.65
C GLY A 158 2.34 12.87 -7.89
N PRO A 159 3.49 12.98 -8.59
CA PRO A 159 4.04 14.27 -9.01
C PRO A 159 3.06 15.05 -9.89
N ILE A 160 3.00 16.36 -9.70
CA ILE A 160 2.17 17.26 -10.53
C ILE A 160 2.57 17.11 -12.00
N GLY A 161 1.58 16.94 -12.87
CA GLY A 161 1.80 16.75 -14.32
C GLY A 161 2.12 15.32 -14.75
N ALA A 162 2.33 14.37 -13.81
CA ALA A 162 2.59 12.98 -14.18
C ALA A 162 1.36 12.31 -14.80
N GLN A 163 1.59 11.46 -15.82
CA GLN A 163 0.49 10.81 -16.57
C GLN A 163 -0.49 10.07 -15.66
N ALA A 164 0.01 9.30 -14.70
CA ALA A 164 -0.81 8.48 -13.80
C ALA A 164 -1.17 9.18 -12.47
N ALA A 165 -0.81 10.46 -12.29
CA ALA A 165 -1.20 11.22 -11.10
C ALA A 165 -2.67 11.65 -11.17
N VAL A 166 -3.37 11.59 -10.01
CA VAL A 166 -4.80 11.94 -9.92
C VAL A 166 -5.04 12.91 -8.76
N PRO A 167 -5.68 14.08 -9.01
CA PRO A 167 -6.08 15.01 -7.96
C PRO A 167 -7.09 14.38 -7.00
N ALA A 168 -7.08 14.84 -5.74
CA ALA A 168 -8.01 14.40 -4.72
C ALA A 168 -8.40 15.52 -3.77
N LEU A 169 -9.68 15.60 -3.42
CA LEU A 169 -10.19 16.39 -2.32
C LEU A 169 -10.20 15.52 -1.06
N GLU A 170 -9.68 16.08 0.03
CA GLU A 170 -9.82 15.51 1.38
C GLU A 170 -10.67 16.46 2.21
N ILE A 171 -11.86 16.01 2.62
CA ILE A 171 -12.83 16.78 3.39
C ILE A 171 -13.09 16.03 4.69
N THR A 172 -12.66 16.60 5.82
CA THR A 172 -12.69 15.90 7.11
C THR A 172 -12.92 16.83 8.28
N THR A 173 -13.53 16.33 9.36
CA THR A 173 -13.57 17.03 10.65
C THR A 173 -12.35 16.73 11.52
N SER A 174 -11.55 15.71 11.17
CA SER A 174 -10.36 15.34 11.93
C SER A 174 -9.14 16.15 11.50
N THR A 175 -8.57 16.88 12.46
CA THR A 175 -7.32 17.62 12.27
C THR A 175 -6.12 16.68 12.15
N TYR A 176 -6.13 15.55 12.86
CA TYR A 176 -5.13 14.49 12.73
C TYR A 176 -5.10 13.90 11.31
N VAL A 177 -6.27 13.64 10.71
CA VAL A 177 -6.36 13.14 9.33
C VAL A 177 -5.79 14.16 8.34
N MET A 178 -6.15 15.43 8.47
CA MET A 178 -5.63 16.49 7.61
C MET A 178 -4.12 16.71 7.82
N HIS A 179 -3.63 16.66 9.07
CA HIS A 179 -2.20 16.75 9.37
C HIS A 179 -1.43 15.56 8.77
N SER A 180 -1.95 14.35 8.92
CA SER A 180 -1.37 13.16 8.28
C SER A 180 -1.35 13.28 6.75
N ALA A 181 -2.41 13.84 6.15
CA ALA A 181 -2.47 14.08 4.71
C ALA A 181 -1.41 15.08 4.24
N ASN A 182 -1.16 16.14 5.01
CA ASN A 182 -0.12 17.14 4.73
C ASN A 182 1.28 16.51 4.67
N ILE A 183 1.56 15.50 5.49
CA ILE A 183 2.85 14.79 5.51
C ILE A 183 2.94 13.76 4.38
N LEU A 184 1.82 13.12 4.02
CA LEU A 184 1.81 11.97 3.13
C LEU A 184 1.62 12.31 1.65
N TYR A 185 1.01 13.45 1.32
CA TYR A 185 0.61 13.79 -0.05
C TYR A 185 1.06 15.16 -0.49
N ARG A 186 1.23 15.31 -1.80
CA ARG A 186 1.57 16.59 -2.44
C ARG A 186 0.35 17.49 -2.46
N HIS A 187 0.54 18.72 -2.04
CA HIS A 187 -0.44 19.78 -2.20
C HIS A 187 -0.50 20.26 -3.65
N VAL A 188 -1.72 20.56 -4.14
CA VAL A 188 -1.91 20.94 -5.54
C VAL A 188 -2.94 22.09 -5.68
N TYR A 189 -3.26 22.78 -4.58
CA TYR A 189 -4.30 23.80 -4.57
C TYR A 189 -4.19 24.80 -5.73
N ASP A 190 -3.02 25.39 -5.96
CA ASP A 190 -2.83 26.40 -7.02
C ASP A 190 -2.95 25.83 -8.44
N GLN A 191 -2.73 24.53 -8.64
CA GLN A 191 -2.84 23.83 -9.92
C GLN A 191 -4.00 22.83 -9.95
N PHE A 192 -4.88 22.83 -8.93
CA PHE A 192 -5.93 21.80 -8.81
C PHE A 192 -6.85 21.76 -10.04
N ASP A 193 -7.33 22.93 -10.47
CA ASP A 193 -8.22 23.03 -11.63
C ASP A 193 -7.54 22.60 -12.94
N GLU A 194 -6.24 22.88 -13.10
CA GLU A 194 -5.43 22.48 -14.24
C GLU A 194 -5.25 20.96 -14.26
N GLU A 195 -4.92 20.38 -13.11
CA GLU A 195 -4.74 18.92 -12.97
C GLU A 195 -6.07 18.17 -13.16
N VAL A 196 -7.18 18.67 -12.61
CA VAL A 196 -8.52 18.13 -12.89
C VAL A 196 -8.86 18.18 -14.39
N GLN A 197 -8.48 19.26 -15.06
CA GLN A 197 -8.70 19.37 -16.51
C GLN A 197 -7.81 18.40 -17.30
N ARG A 198 -6.55 18.23 -16.90
CA ARG A 198 -5.60 17.30 -17.53
C ARG A 198 -6.04 15.85 -17.40
N VAL A 199 -6.46 15.45 -16.20
CA VAL A 199 -6.83 14.06 -15.88
C VAL A 199 -8.27 13.74 -16.30
N GLY A 200 -9.15 14.74 -16.31
CA GLY A 200 -10.59 14.62 -16.62
C GLY A 200 -11.43 14.08 -15.46
N LEU A 201 -10.84 13.86 -14.29
CA LEU A 201 -11.50 13.40 -13.08
C LEU A 201 -10.66 13.71 -11.83
N PHE A 202 -11.26 13.59 -10.66
CA PHE A 202 -10.60 13.64 -9.35
C PHE A 202 -11.32 12.74 -8.35
N PHE A 203 -10.63 12.41 -7.26
CA PHE A 203 -11.22 11.67 -6.15
C PHE A 203 -11.79 12.62 -5.10
N THR A 204 -12.90 12.23 -4.48
CA THR A 204 -13.50 12.97 -3.37
C THR A 204 -13.55 12.09 -2.13
N ASN A 205 -13.03 12.58 -1.02
CA ASN A 205 -13.03 11.87 0.26
C ASN A 205 -13.78 12.73 1.29
N VAL A 206 -14.77 12.14 1.95
CA VAL A 206 -15.54 12.79 3.02
C VAL A 206 -15.47 11.92 4.26
N HIS A 207 -14.88 12.46 5.32
CA HIS A 207 -14.69 11.77 6.59
C HIS A 207 -15.19 12.61 7.76
N SER A 208 -15.79 11.95 8.74
CA SER A 208 -16.00 12.50 10.08
C SER A 208 -15.99 11.39 11.12
N GLU A 209 -15.23 11.59 12.19
CA GLU A 209 -15.28 10.76 13.39
C GLU A 209 -16.54 11.03 14.23
N GLY A 210 -17.31 12.07 13.90
CA GLY A 210 -18.43 12.53 14.68
C GLY A 210 -18.03 12.93 16.10
N PRO A 211 -18.84 12.62 17.12
CA PRO A 211 -18.51 12.92 18.52
C PRO A 211 -17.34 12.11 19.10
N ASN A 212 -16.76 11.19 18.33
CA ASN A 212 -15.64 10.30 18.71
C ASN A 212 -15.92 9.52 20.01
N ARG A 213 -17.02 8.77 20.03
CA ARG A 213 -17.45 7.97 21.18
C ARG A 213 -17.45 6.49 20.86
N PRO A 214 -17.08 5.61 21.85
CA PRO A 214 -17.12 4.16 21.64
C PRO A 214 -18.49 3.61 21.23
N GLU A 215 -19.57 4.22 21.69
CA GLU A 215 -20.95 3.83 21.36
C GLU A 215 -21.32 4.09 19.88
N ASP A 216 -20.59 4.95 19.18
CA ASP A 216 -20.82 5.21 17.74
C ASP A 216 -20.12 4.18 16.84
N LEU A 217 -19.11 3.45 17.34
CA LEU A 217 -18.35 2.45 16.59
C LEU A 217 -19.17 1.33 15.92
N PRO A 218 -20.28 0.83 16.50
CA PRO A 218 -21.14 -0.14 15.80
C PRO A 218 -21.69 0.41 14.47
N ASN A 219 -21.82 1.73 14.37
CA ASN A 219 -22.27 2.43 13.17
C ASN A 219 -21.10 2.86 12.25
N ALA A 220 -19.84 2.68 12.65
CA ALA A 220 -18.71 3.03 11.79
C ALA A 220 -18.74 2.28 10.47
N ARG A 221 -18.56 2.99 9.36
CA ARG A 221 -18.57 2.45 7.98
C ARG A 221 -17.57 3.19 7.11
N VAL A 222 -17.01 2.45 6.16
CA VAL A 222 -16.31 3.03 5.01
C VAL A 222 -17.05 2.59 3.74
N PHE A 223 -17.52 3.54 2.97
CA PHE A 223 -18.15 3.32 1.67
C PHE A 223 -17.27 3.88 0.55
N MET A 224 -17.14 3.12 -0.51
CA MET A 224 -16.42 3.53 -1.71
C MET A 224 -17.39 3.52 -2.89
N ASP A 225 -17.78 4.71 -3.34
CA ASP A 225 -18.62 4.87 -4.53
C ASP A 225 -17.74 4.84 -5.77
N ARG A 226 -17.66 3.66 -6.37
CA ARG A 226 -16.84 3.40 -7.57
C ARG A 226 -17.30 4.22 -8.78
N SER A 227 -18.60 4.45 -8.91
CA SER A 227 -19.18 5.20 -10.04
C SER A 227 -18.94 6.70 -9.94
N TRP A 228 -18.87 7.25 -8.73
CA TRP A 228 -18.68 8.68 -8.48
C TRP A 228 -17.32 9.02 -7.89
N LEU A 229 -16.44 8.02 -7.76
CA LEU A 229 -15.08 8.16 -7.22
C LEU A 229 -15.07 8.91 -5.87
N THR A 230 -16.07 8.64 -5.05
CA THR A 230 -16.28 9.29 -3.74
C THR A 230 -16.20 8.25 -2.63
N THR A 231 -15.39 8.55 -1.61
CA THR A 231 -15.29 7.72 -0.41
C THR A 231 -15.97 8.43 0.75
N PHE A 232 -16.76 7.69 1.54
CA PHE A 232 -17.35 8.16 2.79
C PHE A 232 -16.79 7.33 3.94
N SER A 233 -16.29 7.99 4.97
CA SER A 233 -15.85 7.34 6.22
C SER A 233 -16.54 8.00 7.40
N THR A 234 -17.26 7.22 8.19
CA THR A 234 -18.14 7.71 9.25
C THR A 234 -17.80 7.04 10.56
N PHE A 235 -17.62 7.80 11.63
CA PHE A 235 -17.28 7.35 12.99
C PHE A 235 -15.99 6.54 13.10
N CYS A 236 -15.13 6.61 12.11
CA CYS A 236 -13.82 5.97 12.12
C CYS A 236 -12.76 6.92 12.71
N THR A 237 -11.80 6.34 13.45
CA THR A 237 -10.65 7.05 14.02
C THR A 237 -9.32 6.50 13.51
N TYR A 238 -9.21 5.17 13.38
CA TYR A 238 -7.99 4.54 12.90
C TYR A 238 -7.62 4.98 11.48
N ALA A 239 -6.39 5.44 11.30
CA ALA A 239 -5.89 6.02 10.05
C ALA A 239 -6.06 5.10 8.82
N GLY A 240 -6.02 3.78 8.98
CA GLY A 240 -6.31 2.85 7.89
C GLY A 240 -7.75 2.88 7.36
N ASN A 241 -8.68 3.51 8.11
CA ASN A 241 -10.08 3.73 7.76
C ASN A 241 -10.36 5.21 7.43
N THR A 242 -9.45 6.13 7.76
CA THR A 242 -9.66 7.58 7.66
C THR A 242 -8.71 8.29 6.69
N LEU A 243 -7.50 7.78 6.46
CA LEU A 243 -6.60 8.26 5.40
C LEU A 243 -7.06 7.74 4.04
N LEU A 244 -8.16 8.31 3.54
CA LEU A 244 -8.91 7.79 2.40
C LEU A 244 -8.11 7.88 1.10
N MET A 245 -7.25 8.88 0.94
CA MET A 245 -6.36 9.00 -0.22
C MET A 245 -5.39 7.82 -0.35
N LYS A 246 -5.06 7.13 0.76
CA LYS A 246 -4.16 5.98 0.72
C LYS A 246 -4.84 4.76 0.11
N LYS A 247 -5.58 3.99 0.90
CA LYS A 247 -6.17 2.72 0.45
C LYS A 247 -7.55 2.90 -0.20
N GLY A 248 -8.31 3.93 0.16
CA GLY A 248 -9.58 4.26 -0.49
C GLY A 248 -9.38 4.63 -1.95
N ASN A 249 -8.59 5.66 -2.21
CA ASN A 249 -8.31 6.09 -3.58
C ASN A 249 -7.41 5.13 -4.37
N HIS A 250 -6.59 4.31 -3.70
CA HIS A 250 -5.88 3.23 -4.38
C HIS A 250 -6.86 2.26 -5.07
N ARG A 251 -7.97 1.92 -4.41
CA ARG A 251 -9.01 1.07 -5.00
C ARG A 251 -9.65 1.69 -6.25
N PHE A 252 -9.88 3.01 -6.24
CA PHE A 252 -10.35 3.70 -7.45
C PHE A 252 -9.29 3.71 -8.57
N ALA A 253 -8.02 3.89 -8.21
CA ALA A 253 -6.94 3.82 -9.19
C ALA A 253 -6.80 2.41 -9.81
N VAL A 254 -6.99 1.34 -9.02
CA VAL A 254 -7.05 -0.05 -9.53
C VAL A 254 -8.22 -0.24 -10.50
N ASP A 255 -9.40 0.28 -10.17
CA ASP A 255 -10.57 0.23 -11.07
C ASP A 255 -10.34 1.00 -12.37
N LEU A 256 -9.79 2.21 -12.28
CA LEU A 256 -9.48 3.02 -13.47
C LEU A 256 -8.49 2.31 -14.38
N ALA A 257 -7.44 1.72 -13.82
CA ALA A 257 -6.47 0.94 -14.57
C ALA A 257 -7.09 -0.30 -15.23
N ALA A 258 -7.92 -1.05 -14.50
CA ALA A 258 -8.51 -2.29 -15.01
C ALA A 258 -9.60 -2.07 -16.07
N TYR A 259 -10.37 -0.98 -16.00
CA TYR A 259 -11.56 -0.78 -16.84
C TYR A 259 -11.46 0.38 -17.82
N TYR A 260 -10.79 1.50 -17.49
CA TYR A 260 -10.75 2.72 -18.31
C TYR A 260 -9.41 2.99 -18.96
N ARG A 261 -8.30 2.61 -18.30
CA ARG A 261 -6.93 2.81 -18.79
C ARG A 261 -6.23 1.47 -19.04
N ARG A 262 -7.03 0.48 -19.35
CA ARG A 262 -6.60 -0.87 -19.68
C ARG A 262 -5.59 -0.82 -20.84
N GLU A 263 -4.57 -1.66 -20.78
CA GLU A 263 -3.42 -1.67 -21.71
C GLU A 263 -2.45 -0.48 -21.56
N GLN A 264 -2.78 0.51 -20.75
CA GLN A 264 -1.96 1.72 -20.60
C GLN A 264 -1.41 1.90 -19.19
N GLU A 265 -2.19 1.54 -18.17
CA GLU A 265 -1.84 1.77 -16.76
C GLU A 265 -2.13 0.56 -15.87
N LEU A 266 -1.36 0.45 -14.78
CA LEU A 266 -1.66 -0.42 -13.63
C LEU A 266 -1.52 0.39 -12.34
N SER A 267 -2.29 0.01 -11.33
CA SER A 267 -2.18 0.56 -9.97
C SER A 267 -1.92 -0.57 -8.99
N GLU A 268 -0.77 -0.53 -8.35
CA GLU A 268 -0.24 -1.67 -7.62
C GLU A 268 0.16 -1.32 -6.18
N HIS A 269 0.03 -2.32 -5.30
CA HIS A 269 0.50 -2.26 -3.93
C HIS A 269 2.00 -2.60 -3.89
N MET A 270 2.83 -1.71 -4.44
CA MET A 270 4.25 -1.91 -4.66
C MET A 270 5.09 -0.78 -4.09
N PHE A 271 6.28 -1.12 -3.59
CA PHE A 271 7.35 -0.14 -3.38
C PHE A 271 8.02 0.22 -4.71
N ILE A 272 8.73 1.35 -4.71
CA ILE A 272 9.65 1.74 -5.80
C ILE A 272 11.00 2.09 -5.17
N THR A 273 12.07 1.46 -5.68
CA THR A 273 13.44 1.74 -5.23
C THR A 273 14.43 1.55 -6.36
N GLY A 274 15.51 2.33 -6.35
CA GLY A 274 16.62 2.22 -7.29
C GLY A 274 17.82 1.52 -6.68
N LEU A 275 18.56 0.80 -7.49
CA LEU A 275 19.85 0.21 -7.14
C LEU A 275 20.93 0.76 -8.06
N THR A 276 22.09 1.09 -7.48
CA THR A 276 23.26 1.50 -8.27
C THR A 276 24.08 0.28 -8.63
N GLY A 277 24.10 -0.04 -9.92
CA GLY A 277 24.89 -1.12 -10.50
C GLY A 277 26.27 -0.69 -10.96
N PRO A 278 26.99 -1.55 -11.70
CA PRO A 278 28.31 -1.26 -12.26
C PRO A 278 28.33 0.05 -13.06
N GLY A 279 29.44 0.79 -12.92
CA GLY A 279 29.60 2.07 -13.63
C GLY A 279 28.69 3.21 -13.17
N GLY A 280 28.00 3.05 -12.05
CA GLY A 280 27.05 4.06 -11.54
C GLY A 280 25.67 4.03 -12.18
N ARG A 281 25.34 2.98 -12.94
CA ARG A 281 24.05 2.77 -13.58
C ARG A 281 22.94 2.67 -12.54
N LYS A 282 21.84 3.39 -12.74
CA LYS A 282 20.64 3.33 -11.91
C LYS A 282 19.63 2.38 -12.52
N THR A 283 19.18 1.40 -11.74
CA THR A 283 18.15 0.43 -12.14
C THR A 283 17.03 0.47 -11.12
N PHE A 284 15.79 0.77 -11.56
CA PHE A 284 14.65 0.86 -10.66
C PHE A 284 13.82 -0.41 -10.67
N PHE A 285 13.35 -0.73 -9.47
CA PHE A 285 12.53 -1.88 -9.11
C PHE A 285 11.17 -1.40 -8.62
N ALA A 286 10.10 -2.08 -9.01
CA ALA A 286 8.84 -2.06 -8.31
C ALA A 286 8.60 -3.42 -7.65
N GLY A 287 8.02 -3.45 -6.45
CA GLY A 287 7.88 -4.74 -5.78
C GLY A 287 6.67 -4.84 -4.88
N ALA A 288 5.89 -5.90 -5.10
CA ALA A 288 4.74 -6.25 -4.31
C ALA A 288 5.14 -7.23 -3.19
N ALA A 289 4.70 -6.93 -1.98
CA ALA A 289 4.79 -7.85 -0.85
C ALA A 289 3.64 -7.60 0.12
N PRO A 290 2.95 -8.64 0.59
CA PRO A 290 1.99 -8.51 1.67
C PRO A 290 2.64 -7.99 2.96
N SER A 291 1.82 -7.46 3.88
CA SER A 291 2.29 -7.04 5.19
C SER A 291 3.09 -8.15 5.89
N GLY A 292 4.22 -7.78 6.51
CA GLY A 292 5.13 -8.73 7.16
C GLY A 292 5.95 -9.62 6.21
N CYS A 293 5.96 -9.32 4.89
CA CYS A 293 6.74 -10.06 3.90
C CYS A 293 7.95 -9.26 3.36
N GLY A 294 8.42 -8.25 4.09
CA GLY A 294 9.67 -7.54 3.81
C GLY A 294 9.56 -6.38 2.81
N LYS A 295 8.35 -5.83 2.55
CA LYS A 295 8.14 -4.75 1.58
C LYS A 295 8.97 -3.50 1.91
N THR A 296 8.76 -2.90 3.07
CA THR A 296 9.45 -1.68 3.49
C THR A 296 10.97 -1.89 3.60
N THR A 297 11.40 -3.02 4.18
CA THR A 297 12.83 -3.37 4.25
C THR A 297 13.44 -3.46 2.85
N THR A 298 12.76 -4.09 1.88
CA THR A 298 13.26 -4.20 0.50
C THR A 298 13.32 -2.82 -0.18
N ALA A 299 12.29 -1.99 0.04
CA ALA A 299 12.26 -0.62 -0.48
C ALA A 299 13.46 0.20 0.00
N MET A 300 13.80 0.10 1.29
CA MET A 300 14.88 0.89 1.91
C MET A 300 16.28 0.33 1.70
N VAL A 301 16.41 -0.90 1.17
CA VAL A 301 17.70 -1.52 0.85
C VAL A 301 18.37 -0.87 -0.37
N GLY A 302 17.57 -0.27 -1.26
CA GLY A 302 18.07 0.41 -2.45
C GLY A 302 18.95 1.62 -2.16
N THR A 303 19.65 2.10 -3.17
CA THR A 303 20.47 3.33 -3.10
C THR A 303 19.64 4.59 -3.32
N ASP A 304 18.46 4.44 -3.93
CA ASP A 304 17.56 5.53 -4.29
C ASP A 304 16.13 5.12 -3.94
N PHE A 305 15.72 5.40 -2.71
CA PHE A 305 14.35 5.16 -2.26
C PHE A 305 13.39 6.17 -2.90
N VAL A 306 12.25 5.69 -3.42
CA VAL A 306 11.21 6.52 -4.05
C VAL A 306 9.89 6.41 -3.28
N GLY A 307 9.52 5.21 -2.83
CA GLY A 307 8.31 5.01 -2.03
C GLY A 307 8.14 3.56 -1.59
N ASP A 308 7.43 3.33 -0.49
CA ASP A 308 7.37 2.02 0.16
C ASP A 308 6.07 1.24 -0.04
N ASP A 309 4.98 1.86 -0.51
CA ASP A 309 3.67 1.24 -0.39
C ASP A 309 2.85 1.12 -1.68
N LEU A 310 2.79 2.16 -2.49
CA LEU A 310 1.95 2.24 -3.69
C LEU A 310 2.76 2.65 -4.92
N ALA A 311 2.40 2.09 -6.08
CA ALA A 311 2.94 2.48 -7.37
C ALA A 311 1.84 2.64 -8.41
N GLN A 312 1.91 3.72 -9.18
CA GLN A 312 1.14 3.91 -10.42
C GLN A 312 2.10 3.67 -11.59
N LEU A 313 1.77 2.68 -12.41
CA LEU A 313 2.59 2.26 -13.53
C LEU A 313 1.89 2.59 -14.85
N TRP A 314 2.66 2.95 -15.87
CA TRP A 314 2.14 3.16 -17.22
C TRP A 314 3.16 2.81 -18.29
N ILE A 315 2.68 2.55 -19.49
CA ILE A 315 3.53 2.41 -20.68
C ILE A 315 3.74 3.80 -21.26
N ALA A 316 4.98 4.26 -21.27
CA ALA A 316 5.35 5.55 -21.82
C ALA A 316 5.42 5.53 -23.35
N GLU A 317 5.45 6.71 -24.00
CA GLU A 317 5.52 6.84 -25.45
C GLU A 317 6.78 6.21 -26.05
N ASP A 318 7.85 6.12 -25.28
CA ASP A 318 9.12 5.48 -25.66
C ASP A 318 9.10 3.94 -25.49
N GLY A 319 7.95 3.35 -25.21
CA GLY A 319 7.77 1.91 -25.01
C GLY A 319 8.34 1.37 -23.70
N THR A 320 8.77 2.23 -22.79
CA THR A 320 9.27 1.83 -21.46
C THR A 320 8.14 1.73 -20.44
N LEU A 321 8.32 0.87 -19.42
CA LEU A 321 7.47 0.84 -18.24
C LEU A 321 7.91 1.93 -17.28
N ARG A 322 7.03 2.88 -16.98
CA ARG A 322 7.28 3.95 -16.01
C ARG A 322 6.43 3.78 -14.76
N ALA A 323 6.93 4.31 -13.64
CA ALA A 323 6.18 4.33 -12.39
C ALA A 323 6.44 5.59 -11.58
N ILE A 324 5.43 5.99 -10.80
CA ILE A 324 5.50 7.01 -9.76
C ILE A 324 4.97 6.46 -8.44
N ASN A 325 5.45 7.03 -7.33
CA ASN A 325 4.84 6.84 -6.02
C ASN A 325 3.74 7.91 -5.82
N PRO A 326 2.49 7.50 -5.53
CA PRO A 326 1.40 8.43 -5.20
C PRO A 326 1.67 9.30 -3.96
N GLU A 327 2.53 8.84 -3.06
CA GLU A 327 2.77 9.42 -1.74
C GLU A 327 4.15 10.09 -1.66
N ILE A 328 4.31 11.05 -0.74
CA ILE A 328 5.61 11.66 -0.38
C ILE A 328 6.02 11.34 1.06
N GLY A 329 5.30 10.46 1.71
CA GLY A 329 5.55 10.05 3.09
C GLY A 329 5.22 8.59 3.34
N ILE A 330 5.54 8.14 4.53
CA ILE A 330 5.34 6.78 5.03
C ILE A 330 4.30 6.80 6.14
N PHE A 331 3.29 5.92 6.04
CA PHE A 331 2.44 5.49 7.15
C PHE A 331 2.82 4.05 7.49
N GLY A 332 3.93 3.90 8.19
CA GLY A 332 4.60 2.62 8.41
C GLY A 332 4.23 1.94 9.72
N ILE A 333 4.18 0.60 9.74
CA ILE A 333 4.16 -0.18 10.98
C ILE A 333 5.52 -0.05 11.64
N VAL A 334 5.55 0.19 12.96
CA VAL A 334 6.80 0.31 13.72
C VAL A 334 7.17 -0.95 14.51
N GLU A 335 6.27 -1.93 14.67
CA GLU A 335 6.61 -3.21 15.28
C GLU A 335 7.83 -3.85 14.58
N ASP A 336 8.85 -4.26 15.35
CA ASP A 336 10.12 -4.81 14.89
C ASP A 336 11.02 -3.88 14.04
N VAL A 337 10.66 -2.61 13.91
CA VAL A 337 11.55 -1.59 13.33
C VAL A 337 12.68 -1.29 14.33
N ASN A 338 13.93 -1.44 13.91
CA ASN A 338 15.09 -1.26 14.76
C ASN A 338 16.33 -0.83 13.95
N ARG A 339 17.40 -0.41 14.66
CA ARG A 339 18.62 0.14 14.03
C ARG A 339 19.35 -0.86 13.13
N GLU A 340 19.25 -2.16 13.41
CA GLU A 340 19.92 -3.20 12.61
C GLU A 340 19.17 -3.47 11.31
N GLY A 341 17.84 -3.59 11.39
CA GLY A 341 16.97 -3.91 10.24
C GLY A 341 16.63 -2.72 9.36
N ASP A 342 16.41 -1.56 9.98
CA ASP A 342 15.81 -0.38 9.32
C ASP A 342 16.56 0.92 9.68
N PRO A 343 17.88 1.02 9.41
CA PRO A 343 18.73 2.10 9.91
C PRO A 343 18.31 3.50 9.45
N TYR A 344 17.83 3.65 8.22
CA TYR A 344 17.37 4.96 7.69
C TYR A 344 16.09 5.42 8.39
N LEU A 345 15.14 4.51 8.58
CA LEU A 345 13.89 4.82 9.27
C LEU A 345 14.16 5.14 10.75
N MET A 346 14.96 4.32 11.43
CA MET A 346 15.32 4.57 12.83
C MET A 346 16.06 5.89 13.03
N LYS A 347 16.87 6.30 12.05
CA LYS A 347 17.49 7.62 12.09
C LYS A 347 16.43 8.73 12.09
N ALA A 348 15.50 8.70 11.15
CA ALA A 348 14.42 9.69 11.08
C ALA A 348 13.51 9.69 12.33
N LEU A 349 13.30 8.53 12.95
CA LEU A 349 12.44 8.36 14.12
C LEU A 349 13.13 8.73 15.46
N ARG A 350 14.47 8.83 15.50
CA ARG A 350 15.25 9.01 16.74
C ARG A 350 16.19 10.22 16.73
N GLU A 351 16.31 10.92 15.62
CA GLU A 351 17.12 12.13 15.50
C GLU A 351 16.22 13.36 15.31
N GLU A 352 16.64 14.51 15.82
CA GLU A 352 15.91 15.77 15.66
C GLU A 352 15.81 16.19 14.18
N GLY A 353 14.73 16.88 13.85
CA GLY A 353 14.50 17.51 12.56
C GLY A 353 13.43 16.88 11.70
N ALA A 354 12.98 15.65 12.02
CA ALA A 354 11.82 15.04 11.35
C ALA A 354 10.52 15.42 12.06
N GLU A 355 9.48 15.72 11.30
CA GLU A 355 8.12 15.75 11.81
C GLU A 355 7.55 14.35 11.79
N VAL A 356 7.07 13.84 12.94
CA VAL A 356 6.55 12.48 13.10
C VAL A 356 5.26 12.48 13.90
N ILE A 357 4.21 11.90 13.32
CA ILE A 357 3.01 11.54 14.08
C ILE A 357 3.11 10.07 14.44
N TRP A 358 3.19 9.77 15.72
CA TRP A 358 3.13 8.42 16.26
C TRP A 358 1.69 7.98 16.48
N THR A 359 1.41 6.68 16.30
CA THR A 359 0.07 6.13 16.53
C THR A 359 0.16 4.82 17.31
N ASN A 360 -0.52 4.76 18.47
CA ASN A 360 -0.69 3.57 19.32
C ASN A 360 0.61 2.92 19.84
N VAL A 361 1.68 3.68 19.94
CA VAL A 361 2.92 3.29 20.64
C VAL A 361 2.78 3.54 22.14
N LEU A 362 3.74 3.07 22.94
CA LEU A 362 3.86 3.47 24.34
C LEU A 362 4.64 4.79 24.43
N ILE A 363 4.16 5.72 25.25
CA ILE A 363 4.89 6.94 25.62
C ILE A 363 5.31 6.80 27.09
N ASP A 364 6.59 6.94 27.37
CA ASP A 364 7.10 6.89 28.74
C ASP A 364 6.85 8.21 29.51
N GLU A 365 7.26 8.27 30.78
CA GLU A 365 7.12 9.45 31.65
C GLU A 365 7.93 10.68 31.18
N HIS A 366 8.86 10.47 30.26
CA HIS A 366 9.70 11.52 29.66
C HIS A 366 9.20 11.99 28.28
N GLY A 367 8.07 11.43 27.80
CA GLY A 367 7.51 11.75 26.48
C GLY A 367 8.25 11.09 25.32
N VAL A 368 8.93 9.96 25.57
CA VAL A 368 9.66 9.20 24.55
C VAL A 368 8.81 8.02 24.04
N PRO A 369 8.67 7.84 22.70
CA PRO A 369 7.88 6.73 22.15
C PRO A 369 8.65 5.41 22.14
N TYR A 370 7.97 4.29 22.50
CA TYR A 370 8.48 2.93 22.48
C TYR A 370 7.51 1.97 21.81
N TRP A 371 8.04 0.94 21.18
CA TRP A 371 7.29 -0.14 20.53
C TRP A 371 8.02 -1.49 20.67
N VAL A 372 7.30 -2.57 20.46
CA VAL A 372 7.86 -3.92 20.54
C VAL A 372 8.88 -4.12 19.40
N GLY A 373 10.05 -4.64 19.75
CA GLY A 373 11.11 -4.94 18.78
C GLY A 373 11.96 -3.74 18.34
N ASN A 374 11.88 -2.60 19.03
CA ASN A 374 12.68 -1.40 18.71
C ASN A 374 14.18 -1.54 18.95
N GLY A 375 14.61 -2.63 19.61
CA GLY A 375 16.02 -2.90 19.92
C GLY A 375 16.60 -2.10 21.09
N GLU A 376 15.75 -1.36 21.83
CA GLU A 376 16.14 -0.54 22.99
C GLU A 376 15.62 -1.17 24.30
N GLU A 377 16.17 -0.75 25.45
CA GLU A 377 15.62 -1.14 26.76
C GLU A 377 14.22 -0.53 26.92
N LEU A 378 13.24 -1.38 27.19
CA LEU A 378 11.86 -0.94 27.29
C LEU A 378 11.56 -0.29 28.67
N PRO A 379 10.73 0.78 28.71
CA PRO A 379 10.36 1.42 29.94
C PRO A 379 9.44 0.52 30.77
N LYS A 380 9.48 0.68 32.11
CA LYS A 380 8.64 -0.08 33.03
C LYS A 380 7.22 0.48 33.18
N ARG A 381 7.00 1.73 32.77
CA ARG A 381 5.72 2.45 32.85
C ARG A 381 5.58 3.44 31.71
N GLY A 382 4.34 3.79 31.39
CA GLY A 382 4.01 4.79 30.40
C GLY A 382 2.50 4.85 30.14
N VAL A 383 2.14 5.50 29.03
CA VAL A 383 0.76 5.58 28.52
C VAL A 383 0.73 4.99 27.13
N ASN A 384 -0.22 4.11 26.85
CA ASN A 384 -0.48 3.58 25.53
C ASN A 384 -1.96 3.75 25.14
N PHE A 385 -2.36 3.14 24.03
CA PHE A 385 -3.73 3.18 23.50
C PHE A 385 -4.84 2.65 24.46
N GLN A 386 -4.44 1.97 25.57
CA GLN A 386 -5.36 1.50 26.63
C GLN A 386 -5.19 2.30 27.93
N GLY A 387 -4.55 3.46 27.89
CA GLY A 387 -4.27 4.30 29.04
C GLY A 387 -2.96 3.96 29.75
N GLU A 388 -2.90 4.17 31.08
CA GLU A 388 -1.70 3.85 31.86
C GLU A 388 -1.28 2.39 31.69
N TRP A 389 0.02 2.20 31.43
CA TRP A 389 0.63 0.89 31.22
C TRP A 389 1.83 0.71 32.16
N TRP A 390 2.04 -0.52 32.62
CA TRP A 390 3.23 -0.93 33.36
C TRP A 390 3.59 -2.37 33.03
N GLU A 391 4.85 -2.73 33.19
CA GLU A 391 5.34 -4.09 32.96
C GLU A 391 4.57 -5.12 33.78
N GLY A 392 3.99 -6.11 33.12
CA GLY A 392 3.15 -7.14 33.75
C GLY A 392 1.67 -6.76 33.91
N LYS A 393 1.22 -5.60 33.38
CA LYS A 393 -0.21 -5.25 33.37
C LYS A 393 -1.04 -6.29 32.64
N THR A 394 -2.16 -6.68 33.25
CA THR A 394 -3.18 -7.54 32.63
C THR A 394 -4.52 -6.81 32.50
N ASP A 395 -5.32 -7.21 31.54
CA ASP A 395 -6.71 -6.77 31.40
C ASP A 395 -7.65 -7.45 32.43
N GLU A 396 -8.92 -7.12 32.38
CA GLU A 396 -9.96 -7.70 33.26
C GLU A 396 -10.13 -9.22 33.12
N ASN A 397 -9.66 -9.81 32.03
CA ASN A 397 -9.68 -11.25 31.76
C ASN A 397 -8.35 -11.94 32.12
N GLY A 398 -7.39 -11.21 32.71
CA GLY A 398 -6.08 -11.71 33.07
C GLY A 398 -5.09 -11.87 31.88
N LYS A 399 -5.43 -11.36 30.70
CA LYS A 399 -4.55 -11.36 29.54
C LYS A 399 -3.57 -10.19 29.63
N ALA A 400 -2.29 -10.45 29.30
CA ALA A 400 -1.27 -9.41 29.28
C ALA A 400 -1.63 -8.27 28.30
N VAL A 401 -1.59 -7.03 28.79
CA VAL A 401 -1.74 -5.83 27.97
C VAL A 401 -0.42 -5.56 27.25
N PRO A 402 -0.39 -5.55 25.91
CA PRO A 402 0.86 -5.32 25.18
C PRO A 402 1.37 -3.89 25.44
N LEU A 403 2.69 -3.72 25.36
CA LEU A 403 3.37 -2.42 25.49
C LEU A 403 2.85 -1.44 24.42
N SER A 404 2.83 -1.86 23.18
CA SER A 404 2.30 -1.12 22.04
C SER A 404 1.34 -2.00 21.26
N HIS A 405 0.48 -1.40 20.44
CA HIS A 405 -0.36 -2.19 19.53
C HIS A 405 0.52 -2.80 18.43
N PRO A 406 0.31 -4.08 18.02
CA PRO A 406 1.07 -4.68 16.91
C PRO A 406 0.94 -3.94 15.57
N ASN A 407 -0.13 -3.15 15.43
CA ASN A 407 -0.37 -2.26 14.28
C ASN A 407 -0.04 -0.79 14.61
N SER A 408 0.81 -0.53 15.60
CA SER A 408 1.29 0.83 15.90
C SER A 408 2.06 1.40 14.71
N ARG A 409 1.95 2.72 14.48
CA ARG A 409 2.42 3.38 13.27
C ARG A 409 3.25 4.61 13.54
N CYS A 410 4.01 5.00 12.52
CA CYS A 410 4.55 6.34 12.37
C CYS A 410 4.11 6.93 11.03
N THR A 411 3.84 8.23 11.03
CA THR A 411 3.62 9.04 9.82
C THR A 411 4.77 10.04 9.72
N LEU A 412 5.51 10.00 8.63
CA LEU A 412 6.62 10.93 8.37
C LEU A 412 6.83 11.13 6.87
N SER A 413 7.42 12.28 6.48
CA SER A 413 7.80 12.54 5.10
C SER A 413 9.01 11.70 4.68
N ASN A 414 9.01 11.24 3.43
CA ASN A 414 10.14 10.53 2.82
C ASN A 414 11.43 11.38 2.79
N THR A 415 11.32 12.71 2.80
CA THR A 415 12.46 13.63 2.79
C THR A 415 13.41 13.42 3.98
N PHE A 416 12.92 12.83 5.08
CA PHE A 416 13.75 12.48 6.25
C PHE A 416 14.42 11.09 6.15
N ILE A 417 14.11 10.32 5.12
CA ILE A 417 14.74 9.01 4.88
C ILE A 417 16.05 9.20 4.13
N GLY A 418 17.16 8.80 4.73
CA GLY A 418 18.51 9.16 4.27
C GLY A 418 18.90 8.75 2.85
N ASN A 419 18.21 7.78 2.24
CA ASN A 419 18.38 7.38 0.84
C ASN A 419 17.21 7.78 -0.08
N TYR A 420 16.31 8.64 0.37
CA TYR A 420 15.25 9.17 -0.47
C TYR A 420 15.83 10.04 -1.59
N ASN A 421 15.42 9.76 -2.81
CA ASN A 421 15.82 10.53 -3.99
C ASN A 421 14.66 11.41 -4.46
N GLU A 422 14.53 12.58 -3.83
CA GLU A 422 13.45 13.54 -4.10
C GLU A 422 13.40 13.95 -5.57
N ALA A 423 14.56 14.25 -6.17
CA ALA A 423 14.61 14.68 -7.57
C ALA A 423 14.04 13.63 -8.54
N VAL A 424 14.17 12.36 -8.19
CA VAL A 424 13.62 11.24 -8.96
C VAL A 424 12.16 10.99 -8.61
N ALA A 425 11.79 11.11 -7.33
CA ALA A 425 10.43 10.88 -6.86
C ALA A 425 9.45 11.96 -7.32
N GLU A 426 9.94 13.20 -7.53
CA GLU A 426 9.13 14.35 -7.98
C GLU A 426 9.17 14.56 -9.51
N ASP A 427 9.91 13.73 -10.26
CA ASP A 427 9.92 13.81 -11.71
C ASP A 427 8.58 13.30 -12.30
N PRO A 428 7.81 14.16 -12.99
CA PRO A 428 6.52 13.76 -13.57
C PRO A 428 6.65 12.69 -14.68
N ARG A 429 7.84 12.49 -15.23
CA ARG A 429 8.11 11.42 -16.19
C ARG A 429 8.17 10.04 -15.53
N GLY A 430 8.25 10.01 -14.19
CA GLY A 430 8.42 8.79 -13.43
C GLY A 430 9.76 8.08 -13.68
N VAL A 431 9.96 6.97 -12.99
CA VAL A 431 11.17 6.13 -13.17
C VAL A 431 10.89 4.96 -14.11
N GLU A 432 11.87 4.60 -14.94
CA GLU A 432 11.78 3.40 -15.76
C GLU A 432 11.95 2.14 -14.88
N ILE A 433 10.95 1.29 -14.83
CA ILE A 433 10.99 0.03 -14.09
C ILE A 433 11.58 -1.08 -14.94
N LYS A 434 12.75 -1.56 -14.56
CA LYS A 434 13.43 -2.70 -15.22
C LYS A 434 13.08 -4.04 -14.57
N VAL A 435 12.69 -4.04 -13.29
CA VAL A 435 12.44 -5.28 -12.55
C VAL A 435 11.16 -5.11 -11.71
N ILE A 436 10.28 -6.11 -11.78
CA ILE A 436 9.12 -6.21 -10.90
C ILE A 436 9.28 -7.45 -10.02
N THR A 437 9.20 -7.27 -8.70
CA THR A 437 9.31 -8.36 -7.73
C THR A 437 7.97 -8.65 -7.07
N TYR A 438 7.67 -9.93 -6.88
CA TYR A 438 6.52 -10.41 -6.11
C TYR A 438 7.03 -11.26 -4.95
N SER A 439 6.93 -10.72 -3.74
CA SER A 439 7.35 -11.42 -2.53
C SER A 439 6.15 -12.00 -1.80
N GLY A 440 6.34 -13.16 -1.21
CA GLY A 440 5.30 -13.83 -0.44
C GLY A 440 5.88 -14.65 0.71
N ARG A 441 5.01 -15.29 1.48
CA ARG A 441 5.38 -16.21 2.56
C ARG A 441 5.30 -17.65 2.07
N ASP A 442 6.43 -18.24 1.77
CA ASP A 442 6.55 -19.63 1.31
C ASP A 442 7.69 -20.31 2.08
N SER A 443 7.32 -21.14 3.06
CA SER A 443 8.29 -21.76 3.97
C SER A 443 9.01 -22.97 3.39
N ASP A 444 8.49 -23.55 2.30
CA ASP A 444 8.86 -24.92 1.89
C ASP A 444 8.94 -25.20 0.38
N THR A 445 8.48 -24.32 -0.50
CA THR A 445 8.43 -24.67 -1.93
C THR A 445 9.38 -23.84 -2.80
N MET A 446 9.17 -22.54 -2.93
CA MET A 446 9.86 -21.71 -3.91
C MET A 446 11.26 -21.28 -3.48
N PRO A 447 12.23 -21.26 -4.42
CA PRO A 447 13.56 -20.75 -4.12
C PRO A 447 13.54 -19.26 -3.77
N PRO A 448 14.62 -18.71 -3.16
CA PRO A 448 14.70 -17.29 -2.78
C PRO A 448 14.48 -16.31 -3.94
N VAL A 449 14.93 -16.67 -5.14
CA VAL A 449 14.81 -15.84 -6.36
C VAL A 449 14.49 -16.72 -7.55
N CYS A 450 13.43 -16.38 -8.29
CA CYS A 450 13.05 -17.07 -9.51
C CYS A 450 12.45 -16.09 -10.53
N ILE A 451 13.11 -15.90 -11.68
CA ILE A 451 12.66 -15.00 -12.75
C ILE A 451 11.67 -15.73 -13.66
N ALA A 452 10.61 -15.06 -14.05
CA ALA A 452 9.64 -15.54 -15.03
C ALA A 452 10.26 -15.77 -16.41
N LYS A 453 9.79 -16.78 -17.13
CA LYS A 453 10.24 -17.10 -18.50
C LYS A 453 9.72 -16.11 -19.56
N ASN A 454 8.55 -15.53 -19.30
CA ASN A 454 7.86 -14.61 -20.19
C ASN A 454 6.83 -13.80 -19.39
N PRO A 455 6.17 -12.79 -19.98
CA PRO A 455 5.18 -11.96 -19.27
C PRO A 455 4.01 -12.75 -18.68
N ASP A 456 3.46 -13.74 -19.37
CA ASP A 456 2.36 -14.58 -18.85
C ASP A 456 2.79 -15.31 -17.57
N HIS A 457 4.00 -15.86 -17.56
CA HIS A 457 4.57 -16.48 -16.36
C HIS A 457 4.76 -15.46 -15.22
N GLY A 458 5.19 -14.23 -15.53
CA GLY A 458 5.35 -13.15 -14.57
C GLY A 458 4.04 -12.78 -13.89
N VAL A 459 2.97 -12.64 -14.65
CA VAL A 459 1.61 -12.42 -14.12
C VAL A 459 1.20 -13.55 -13.19
N VAL A 460 1.50 -14.81 -13.55
CA VAL A 460 1.17 -15.98 -12.72
C VAL A 460 2.01 -16.03 -11.43
N ILE A 461 3.26 -15.60 -11.45
CA ILE A 461 4.05 -15.44 -10.20
C ILE A 461 3.33 -14.48 -9.25
N GLY A 462 2.89 -13.32 -9.74
CA GLY A 462 2.10 -12.36 -8.96
C GLY A 462 0.78 -12.97 -8.45
N ALA A 463 0.06 -13.67 -9.31
CA ALA A 463 -1.18 -14.37 -8.95
C ALA A 463 -0.99 -15.44 -7.86
N SER A 464 0.22 -16.00 -7.74
CA SER A 464 0.55 -17.11 -6.82
C SER A 464 1.11 -16.64 -5.47
N VAL A 465 1.11 -15.34 -5.17
CA VAL A 465 1.62 -14.80 -3.89
C VAL A 465 0.79 -15.34 -2.72
N LEU A 466 1.50 -15.80 -1.69
CA LEU A 466 0.94 -16.22 -0.40
C LEU A 466 1.29 -15.20 0.69
N SER A 467 0.40 -15.03 1.64
CA SER A 467 0.56 -14.14 2.80
C SER A 467 0.27 -14.86 4.10
N ALA A 468 0.70 -14.27 5.21
CA ALA A 468 0.20 -14.62 6.54
C ALA A 468 -0.81 -13.58 7.01
N ALA A 469 -1.70 -13.96 7.90
CA ALA A 469 -2.55 -13.04 8.63
C ALA A 469 -1.69 -12.10 9.49
N THR A 470 -1.99 -10.80 9.46
CA THR A 470 -1.28 -9.76 10.22
C THR A 470 -2.25 -8.94 11.06
N ALA A 471 -1.72 -8.16 12.01
CA ALA A 471 -2.49 -7.27 12.87
C ALA A 471 -3.19 -6.11 12.12
N THR A 472 -2.92 -5.92 10.83
CA THR A 472 -3.55 -4.87 10.01
C THR A 472 -5.03 -5.11 9.71
N GLU A 473 -5.53 -6.33 9.97
CA GLU A 473 -6.90 -6.74 9.67
C GLU A 473 -7.53 -7.47 10.86
N VAL A 474 -8.67 -6.99 11.31
CA VAL A 474 -9.40 -7.62 12.42
C VAL A 474 -9.84 -9.04 12.04
N GLY A 475 -9.51 -10.03 12.88
CA GLY A 475 -9.99 -11.42 12.74
C GLY A 475 -9.26 -12.29 11.72
N ALA A 476 -8.26 -11.80 10.99
CA ALA A 476 -7.49 -12.59 10.04
C ALA A 476 -6.58 -13.61 10.75
N LYS A 477 -6.53 -14.86 10.24
CA LYS A 477 -5.70 -15.95 10.78
C LYS A 477 -5.13 -16.84 9.67
N GLY A 478 -3.93 -17.39 9.91
CA GLY A 478 -3.30 -18.41 9.06
C GLY A 478 -2.63 -17.87 7.79
N VAL A 479 -2.23 -18.77 6.90
CA VAL A 479 -1.68 -18.47 5.57
C VAL A 479 -2.83 -18.42 4.56
N ARG A 480 -2.83 -17.41 3.69
CA ARG A 480 -3.84 -17.21 2.66
C ARG A 480 -3.22 -16.80 1.33
N ARG A 481 -3.94 -17.02 0.23
CA ARG A 481 -3.59 -16.41 -1.05
C ARG A 481 -3.77 -14.90 -0.95
N GLN A 482 -2.86 -14.17 -1.55
CA GLN A 482 -2.96 -12.73 -1.68
C GLN A 482 -2.35 -12.29 -3.03
N PRO A 483 -3.05 -12.58 -4.13
CA PRO A 483 -2.58 -12.29 -5.47
C PRO A 483 -2.06 -10.86 -5.61
N TRP A 484 -0.86 -10.72 -6.19
CA TRP A 484 -0.11 -9.47 -6.37
C TRP A 484 0.09 -8.64 -5.10
N ALA A 485 -0.17 -9.20 -3.89
CA ALA A 485 -0.30 -8.45 -2.63
C ALA A 485 -1.33 -7.28 -2.71
N ASN A 486 -2.14 -7.24 -3.75
CA ASN A 486 -3.10 -6.18 -4.09
C ASN A 486 -4.56 -6.62 -3.94
N GLU A 487 -4.84 -7.92 -3.80
CA GLU A 487 -6.19 -8.49 -3.77
C GLU A 487 -7.17 -7.77 -2.81
N PRO A 488 -6.78 -7.34 -1.58
CA PRO A 488 -7.68 -6.60 -0.69
C PRO A 488 -8.09 -5.21 -1.22
N PHE A 489 -7.46 -4.76 -2.29
CA PHE A 489 -7.67 -3.44 -2.90
C PHE A 489 -8.22 -3.53 -4.32
N ILE A 490 -8.57 -4.72 -4.80
CA ILE A 490 -9.20 -4.97 -6.10
C ILE A 490 -10.72 -4.90 -5.90
N PRO A 491 -11.41 -3.85 -6.40
CA PRO A 491 -12.85 -3.72 -6.18
C PRO A 491 -13.68 -4.66 -7.03
N GLY A 492 -13.31 -4.79 -8.31
CA GLY A 492 -14.01 -5.64 -9.27
C GLY A 492 -13.67 -7.12 -9.17
N PRO A 493 -14.27 -7.98 -10.00
CA PRO A 493 -13.91 -9.39 -10.09
C PRO A 493 -12.41 -9.61 -10.33
N LEU A 494 -11.82 -10.56 -9.61
CA LEU A 494 -10.40 -10.89 -9.71
C LEU A 494 -9.99 -11.28 -11.14
N ALA A 495 -10.89 -11.92 -11.87
CA ALA A 495 -10.69 -12.29 -13.27
C ALA A 495 -10.45 -11.08 -14.18
N ASP A 496 -11.19 -9.99 -13.97
CA ASP A 496 -11.06 -8.76 -14.77
C ASP A 496 -9.69 -8.10 -14.53
N TYR A 497 -9.27 -8.05 -13.26
CA TYR A 497 -7.97 -7.53 -12.88
C TYR A 497 -6.82 -8.40 -13.42
N MET A 498 -6.94 -9.72 -13.31
CA MET A 498 -5.96 -10.67 -13.86
C MET A 498 -5.83 -10.52 -15.38
N ASP A 499 -6.96 -10.37 -16.07
CA ASP A 499 -6.94 -10.17 -17.52
C ASP A 499 -6.33 -8.82 -17.90
N ALA A 500 -6.56 -7.76 -17.13
CA ALA A 500 -5.89 -6.48 -17.30
C ALA A 500 -4.36 -6.59 -17.14
N GLN A 501 -3.86 -7.39 -16.19
CA GLN A 501 -2.44 -7.70 -16.02
C GLN A 501 -1.86 -8.41 -17.26
N PHE A 502 -2.54 -9.45 -17.75
CA PHE A 502 -2.11 -10.16 -18.95
C PHE A 502 -2.08 -9.26 -20.18
N VAL A 503 -3.10 -8.42 -20.34
CA VAL A 503 -3.18 -7.48 -21.46
C VAL A 503 -2.06 -6.45 -21.39
N PHE A 504 -1.83 -5.85 -20.23
CA PHE A 504 -0.80 -4.83 -20.02
C PHE A 504 0.61 -5.35 -20.32
N PHE A 505 1.02 -6.46 -19.70
CA PHE A 505 2.39 -6.97 -19.87
C PHE A 505 2.63 -7.64 -21.22
N ASN A 506 1.59 -7.98 -21.97
CA ASN A 506 1.71 -8.47 -23.35
C ASN A 506 1.45 -7.38 -24.39
N SER A 507 1.18 -6.15 -24.00
CA SER A 507 0.97 -5.04 -24.95
C SER A 507 2.17 -4.87 -25.87
N ASP A 508 1.92 -4.70 -27.17
CA ASP A 508 2.94 -4.39 -28.16
C ASP A 508 3.55 -3.00 -27.96
N LYS A 509 2.84 -2.13 -27.23
CA LYS A 509 3.34 -0.79 -26.85
C LYS A 509 4.44 -0.88 -25.78
N LEU A 510 4.50 -1.95 -25.00
CA LEU A 510 5.53 -2.20 -24.00
C LEU A 510 6.73 -2.88 -24.67
N GLU A 511 7.61 -2.10 -25.28
CA GLU A 511 8.78 -2.60 -26.01
C GLU A 511 9.86 -3.09 -25.02
N SER A 512 10.12 -2.33 -23.96
CA SER A 512 11.06 -2.68 -22.88
C SER A 512 10.33 -3.39 -21.74
N LYS A 513 10.14 -4.71 -21.89
CA LYS A 513 9.45 -5.52 -20.88
C LYS A 513 10.32 -5.68 -19.63
N PRO A 514 9.74 -5.47 -18.41
CA PRO A 514 10.47 -5.65 -17.17
C PRO A 514 10.77 -7.14 -16.91
N VAL A 515 11.83 -7.40 -16.18
CA VAL A 515 12.11 -8.72 -15.60
C VAL A 515 11.14 -8.93 -14.44
N MET A 516 10.28 -9.96 -14.50
CA MET A 516 9.30 -10.27 -13.44
C MET A 516 9.80 -11.44 -12.59
N VAL A 517 9.72 -11.30 -11.27
CA VAL A 517 10.48 -12.15 -10.33
C VAL A 517 9.65 -12.55 -9.12
N GLY A 518 9.72 -13.82 -8.75
CA GLY A 518 9.30 -14.30 -7.44
C GLY A 518 10.46 -14.17 -6.42
N LEU A 519 10.21 -13.51 -5.29
CA LEU A 519 11.12 -13.47 -4.14
C LEU A 519 10.53 -14.21 -2.95
N ASN A 520 11.37 -14.99 -2.25
CA ASN A 520 10.97 -15.75 -1.07
C ASN A 520 12.01 -15.63 0.05
N TYR A 521 11.63 -14.97 1.14
CA TYR A 521 12.46 -14.76 2.33
C TYR A 521 12.31 -15.86 3.40
N PHE A 522 11.32 -16.76 3.25
CA PHE A 522 10.79 -17.56 4.36
C PHE A 522 11.14 -19.04 4.30
N LEU A 523 12.00 -19.43 3.38
CA LEU A 523 12.42 -20.81 3.26
C LEU A 523 13.12 -21.29 4.54
N THR A 524 12.71 -22.47 5.06
CA THR A 524 13.17 -22.97 6.34
C THR A 524 14.14 -24.14 6.22
N HIS A 525 14.95 -24.37 7.26
CA HIS A 525 15.80 -25.56 7.35
C HIS A 525 15.00 -26.85 7.34
N GLY A 526 13.85 -26.91 8.06
CA GLY A 526 12.97 -28.07 8.10
C GLY A 526 12.43 -28.49 6.73
N ALA A 527 12.10 -27.51 5.90
CA ALA A 527 11.64 -27.76 4.53
C ALA A 527 12.73 -28.30 3.58
N ARG A 528 13.98 -28.29 3.98
CA ARG A 528 15.16 -28.71 3.20
C ARG A 528 15.95 -29.83 3.87
N GLY A 529 15.27 -30.72 4.59
CA GLY A 529 15.87 -31.89 5.24
C GLY A 529 16.65 -31.61 6.51
N GLY A 530 16.56 -30.39 7.05
CA GLY A 530 17.08 -30.02 8.36
C GLY A 530 16.01 -30.05 9.46
N GLU A 531 16.30 -29.46 10.60
CA GLU A 531 15.37 -29.42 11.74
C GLU A 531 14.81 -28.00 11.97
N GLY A 532 13.53 -27.94 12.35
CA GLY A 532 12.85 -26.75 12.85
C GLY A 532 12.49 -25.70 11.81
N GLY A 533 11.84 -24.63 12.29
CA GLY A 533 11.33 -23.51 11.50
C GLY A 533 12.31 -22.36 11.29
N LYS A 534 13.61 -22.54 11.61
CA LYS A 534 14.62 -21.50 11.39
C LYS A 534 14.76 -21.21 9.90
N LEU A 535 14.81 -19.92 9.53
CA LEU A 535 14.98 -19.49 8.15
C LEU A 535 16.37 -19.84 7.61
N LEU A 536 16.42 -20.19 6.33
CA LEU A 536 17.68 -20.46 5.60
C LEU A 536 18.42 -19.18 5.24
N GLY A 537 17.76 -18.02 5.25
CA GLY A 537 18.32 -16.72 4.92
C GLY A 537 18.08 -15.68 6.02
N GLU A 538 18.62 -14.49 5.80
CA GLU A 538 18.46 -13.29 6.63
C GLU A 538 17.83 -12.17 5.81
N LYS A 539 17.20 -11.17 6.47
CA LYS A 539 16.62 -10.00 5.80
C LYS A 539 17.60 -9.31 4.84
N ARG A 540 18.86 -9.17 5.24
CA ARG A 540 19.90 -8.49 4.44
C ARG A 540 20.28 -9.22 3.15
N ASP A 541 19.96 -10.51 3.00
CA ASP A 541 20.29 -11.31 1.81
C ASP A 541 19.63 -10.75 0.55
N VAL A 542 18.55 -10.03 0.70
CA VAL A 542 17.85 -9.34 -0.40
C VAL A 542 18.76 -8.40 -1.17
N LYS A 543 19.77 -7.82 -0.54
CA LYS A 543 20.76 -6.96 -1.24
C LYS A 543 21.51 -7.73 -2.34
N ALA A 544 21.91 -8.96 -2.04
CA ALA A 544 22.57 -9.82 -3.01
C ALA A 544 21.59 -10.26 -4.12
N TRP A 545 20.34 -10.57 -3.77
CA TRP A 545 19.34 -10.96 -4.75
C TRP A 545 18.96 -9.82 -5.70
N LEU A 546 18.74 -8.61 -5.18
CA LEU A 546 18.50 -7.43 -6.01
C LEU A 546 19.71 -7.08 -6.88
N GLY A 547 20.94 -7.25 -6.34
CA GLY A 547 22.15 -7.08 -7.12
C GLY A 547 22.25 -8.06 -8.30
N TRP A 548 21.86 -9.34 -8.10
CA TRP A 548 21.79 -10.30 -9.19
C TRP A 548 20.72 -9.93 -10.22
N LEU A 549 19.56 -9.47 -9.77
CA LEU A 549 18.48 -9.04 -10.66
C LEU A 549 18.85 -7.81 -11.48
N GLU A 550 19.60 -6.88 -10.89
CA GLU A 550 20.15 -5.72 -11.56
C GLU A 550 21.07 -6.16 -12.72
N LEU A 551 22.05 -7.01 -12.44
CA LEU A 551 22.97 -7.54 -13.46
C LEU A 551 22.19 -8.34 -14.54
N ARG A 552 21.18 -9.12 -14.13
CA ARG A 552 20.37 -9.92 -15.04
C ARG A 552 19.52 -9.08 -15.96
N ALA A 553 18.93 -7.97 -15.46
CA ALA A 553 18.13 -7.03 -16.26
C ALA A 553 18.96 -6.35 -17.36
N HIS A 554 20.27 -6.30 -17.20
CA HIS A 554 21.20 -5.74 -18.18
C HIS A 554 22.01 -6.80 -18.95
N GLY A 555 21.69 -8.09 -18.80
CA GLY A 555 22.31 -9.18 -19.56
C GLY A 555 23.78 -9.49 -19.16
N GLU A 556 24.22 -9.04 -17.97
CA GLU A 556 25.61 -9.19 -17.52
C GLU A 556 25.87 -10.53 -16.82
N VAL A 557 24.84 -11.26 -16.42
CA VAL A 557 24.94 -12.59 -15.82
C VAL A 557 23.95 -13.55 -16.47
N ASP A 558 24.33 -14.82 -16.55
CA ASP A 558 23.45 -15.91 -16.99
C ASP A 558 22.58 -16.42 -15.84
N ALA A 559 21.65 -17.31 -16.20
CA ALA A 559 20.79 -18.01 -15.26
C ALA A 559 20.68 -19.49 -15.63
N ILE A 560 20.22 -20.31 -14.67
CA ILE A 560 19.85 -21.69 -14.91
C ILE A 560 18.35 -21.71 -15.23
N GLU A 561 17.99 -22.22 -16.41
CA GLU A 561 16.58 -22.41 -16.76
C GLU A 561 16.00 -23.60 -15.99
N THR A 562 14.76 -23.48 -15.54
CA THR A 562 14.04 -24.54 -14.82
C THR A 562 12.56 -24.52 -15.25
N PRO A 563 11.78 -25.56 -14.94
CA PRO A 563 10.34 -25.54 -15.24
C PRO A 563 9.58 -24.36 -14.63
N ILE A 564 10.01 -23.85 -13.46
CA ILE A 564 9.36 -22.74 -12.75
C ILE A 564 10.04 -21.39 -12.97
N GLY A 565 10.94 -21.25 -13.93
CA GLY A 565 11.64 -20.00 -14.27
C GLY A 565 13.14 -20.10 -14.23
N PHE A 566 13.83 -18.94 -14.19
CA PHE A 566 15.27 -18.84 -14.17
C PHE A 566 15.79 -18.57 -12.74
N ILE A 567 16.78 -19.36 -12.31
CA ILE A 567 17.44 -19.20 -11.01
C ILE A 567 18.91 -18.78 -11.17
N PRO A 568 19.51 -18.10 -10.16
CA PRO A 568 20.90 -17.64 -10.24
C PRO A 568 21.91 -18.80 -10.19
N LYS A 569 23.08 -18.62 -10.83
CA LYS A 569 24.22 -19.51 -10.68
C LYS A 569 24.93 -19.22 -9.35
N TYR A 570 25.48 -20.26 -8.72
CA TYR A 570 26.19 -20.14 -7.43
C TYR A 570 27.30 -19.10 -7.45
N LYS A 571 28.14 -19.09 -8.50
CA LYS A 571 29.28 -18.16 -8.61
C LYS A 571 28.84 -16.70 -8.49
N ASP A 572 27.73 -16.33 -9.13
CA ASP A 572 27.24 -14.95 -9.19
C ASP A 572 26.71 -14.52 -7.81
N LEU A 573 25.95 -15.37 -7.14
CA LEU A 573 25.48 -15.09 -5.78
C LEU A 573 26.64 -15.05 -4.77
N LYS A 574 27.60 -15.94 -4.86
CA LYS A 574 28.78 -15.95 -3.97
C LYS A 574 29.53 -14.62 -4.02
N GLU A 575 29.73 -14.08 -5.22
CA GLU A 575 30.39 -12.78 -5.41
C GLU A 575 29.56 -11.62 -4.83
N LEU A 576 28.24 -11.65 -5.03
CA LEU A 576 27.33 -10.62 -4.52
C LEU A 576 27.18 -10.67 -3.00
N PHE A 577 27.12 -11.85 -2.42
CA PHE A 577 27.13 -12.01 -0.96
C PHE A 577 28.44 -11.50 -0.35
N ALA A 578 29.59 -11.76 -0.99
CA ALA A 578 30.86 -11.22 -0.56
C ALA A 578 30.88 -9.68 -0.56
N LYS A 579 30.26 -9.03 -1.56
CA LYS A 579 30.12 -7.55 -1.62
C LYS A 579 29.31 -6.98 -0.46
N ILE A 580 28.37 -7.72 0.10
CA ILE A 580 27.60 -7.30 1.28
C ILE A 580 28.23 -7.79 2.60
N GLY A 581 29.47 -8.29 2.55
CA GLY A 581 30.21 -8.74 3.74
C GLY A 581 29.69 -10.03 4.36
N LYS A 582 29.07 -10.92 3.58
CA LYS A 582 28.52 -12.19 4.05
C LYS A 582 29.12 -13.37 3.28
N GLU A 583 29.58 -14.38 4.00
CA GLU A 583 29.95 -15.65 3.40
C GLU A 583 28.71 -16.39 2.89
N TYR A 584 28.81 -16.98 1.70
CA TYR A 584 27.72 -17.75 1.09
C TYR A 584 28.22 -19.15 0.71
N PRO A 585 28.09 -20.14 1.61
CA PRO A 585 28.53 -21.49 1.36
C PRO A 585 27.72 -22.18 0.26
N LYS A 586 28.38 -23.06 -0.53
CA LYS A 586 27.72 -23.84 -1.57
C LYS A 586 26.58 -24.70 -1.00
N GLU A 587 26.76 -25.26 0.20
CA GLU A 587 25.74 -26.04 0.89
C GLU A 587 24.44 -25.24 1.14
N LEU A 588 24.56 -23.96 1.52
CA LEU A 588 23.40 -23.09 1.72
C LEU A 588 22.69 -22.83 0.38
N TYR A 589 23.46 -22.52 -0.66
CA TYR A 589 22.93 -22.34 -2.01
C TYR A 589 22.17 -23.60 -2.48
N ASP A 590 22.77 -24.80 -2.30
CA ASP A 590 22.14 -26.05 -2.71
C ASP A 590 20.82 -26.30 -1.96
N LYS A 591 20.78 -26.01 -0.65
CA LYS A 591 19.53 -26.08 0.12
C LYS A 591 18.47 -25.09 -0.37
N GLN A 592 18.86 -23.88 -0.76
CA GLN A 592 17.96 -22.83 -1.20
C GLN A 592 17.41 -23.04 -2.61
N PHE A 593 18.20 -23.64 -3.51
CA PHE A 593 17.88 -23.71 -4.95
C PHE A 593 17.63 -25.11 -5.49
N SER A 594 17.85 -26.19 -4.73
CA SER A 594 17.40 -27.53 -5.09
C SER A 594 15.87 -27.62 -5.05
N PHE A 595 15.27 -28.40 -5.95
CA PHE A 595 13.84 -28.55 -6.04
C PHE A 595 13.33 -29.76 -5.29
N TYR A 596 12.41 -29.53 -4.38
CA TYR A 596 11.56 -30.53 -3.74
C TYR A 596 10.28 -30.60 -4.57
N VAL A 597 10.31 -31.41 -5.62
CA VAL A 597 9.34 -31.39 -6.72
C VAL A 597 7.92 -31.61 -6.23
N ASP A 598 7.72 -32.56 -5.31
CA ASP A 598 6.38 -32.87 -4.78
C ASP A 598 5.76 -31.67 -4.05
N ASN A 599 6.56 -30.88 -3.31
CA ASN A 599 6.10 -29.69 -2.62
C ASN A 599 5.67 -28.60 -3.63
N ILE A 600 6.46 -28.42 -4.70
CA ILE A 600 6.14 -27.43 -5.74
C ILE A 600 4.87 -27.86 -6.50
N LEU A 601 4.72 -29.14 -6.84
CA LEU A 601 3.52 -29.67 -7.47
C LEU A 601 2.28 -29.48 -6.57
N ALA A 602 2.38 -29.81 -5.28
CA ALA A 602 1.30 -29.60 -4.32
C ALA A 602 0.90 -28.11 -4.21
N ARG A 603 1.88 -27.19 -4.28
CA ARG A 603 1.59 -25.75 -4.34
C ARG A 603 0.81 -25.38 -5.60
N ILE A 604 1.19 -25.90 -6.77
CA ILE A 604 0.47 -25.66 -8.02
C ILE A 604 -0.96 -26.21 -7.90
N ASP A 605 -1.15 -27.40 -7.33
CA ASP A 605 -2.48 -28.00 -7.12
C ASP A 605 -3.38 -27.10 -6.28
N LEU A 606 -2.87 -26.59 -5.16
CA LEU A 606 -3.60 -25.67 -4.29
C LEU A 606 -4.01 -24.38 -5.01
N GLN A 607 -3.10 -23.81 -5.82
CA GLN A 607 -3.40 -22.60 -6.59
C GLN A 607 -4.46 -22.88 -7.67
N GLU A 608 -4.30 -23.95 -8.45
CA GLU A 608 -5.28 -24.33 -9.46
C GLU A 608 -6.66 -24.61 -8.87
N GLU A 609 -6.74 -25.38 -7.77
CA GLU A 609 -8.00 -25.65 -7.08
C GLU A 609 -8.70 -24.36 -6.63
N ALA A 610 -7.94 -23.41 -6.09
CA ALA A 610 -8.48 -22.16 -5.65
C ALA A 610 -9.00 -21.30 -6.81
N TYR A 611 -8.22 -21.18 -7.90
CA TYR A 611 -8.63 -20.41 -9.08
C TYR A 611 -9.77 -21.06 -9.88
N ARG A 612 -9.94 -22.38 -9.83
CA ARG A 612 -11.10 -23.08 -10.44
C ARG A 612 -12.42 -22.77 -9.74
N LYS A 613 -12.39 -22.26 -8.52
CA LYS A 613 -13.57 -21.79 -7.77
C LYS A 613 -13.98 -20.35 -8.15
N GLU A 614 -13.08 -19.62 -8.78
CA GLU A 614 -13.34 -18.27 -9.29
C GLU A 614 -13.99 -18.33 -10.68
N VAL A 615 -14.82 -17.32 -10.98
CA VAL A 615 -15.54 -17.24 -12.26
C VAL A 615 -14.69 -16.51 -13.30
N ASN A 616 -14.65 -17.03 -14.52
CA ASN A 616 -14.03 -16.39 -15.70
C ASN A 616 -12.51 -16.16 -15.59
N ILE A 617 -11.80 -16.92 -14.80
CA ILE A 617 -10.33 -16.80 -14.73
C ILE A 617 -9.71 -17.05 -16.13
N PRO A 618 -8.79 -16.18 -16.58
CA PRO A 618 -8.12 -16.31 -17.88
C PRO A 618 -7.43 -17.68 -18.04
N ALA A 619 -7.66 -18.32 -19.18
CA ALA A 619 -7.07 -19.63 -19.48
C ALA A 619 -5.53 -19.64 -19.49
N LYS A 620 -4.90 -18.48 -19.70
CA LYS A 620 -3.44 -18.28 -19.62
C LYS A 620 -2.86 -18.70 -18.28
N LEU A 621 -3.55 -18.44 -17.16
CA LEU A 621 -3.14 -18.89 -15.83
C LEU A 621 -2.94 -20.40 -15.79
N PHE A 622 -3.95 -21.16 -16.20
CA PHE A 622 -3.92 -22.63 -16.18
C PHE A 622 -2.94 -23.21 -17.20
N LYS A 623 -2.71 -22.51 -18.30
CA LYS A 623 -1.67 -22.88 -19.27
C LYS A 623 -0.29 -22.85 -18.64
N VAL A 624 0.05 -21.77 -17.94
CA VAL A 624 1.36 -21.64 -17.27
C VAL A 624 1.53 -22.70 -16.19
N TYR A 625 0.52 -22.96 -15.35
CA TYR A 625 0.61 -24.03 -14.34
C TYR A 625 0.80 -25.41 -14.97
N ARG A 626 0.13 -25.72 -16.08
CA ARG A 626 0.31 -26.97 -16.81
C ARG A 626 1.73 -27.13 -17.34
N GLU A 627 2.29 -26.09 -17.99
CA GLU A 627 3.66 -26.12 -18.49
C GLU A 627 4.68 -26.33 -17.37
N GLN A 628 4.50 -25.67 -16.21
CA GLN A 628 5.33 -25.89 -15.04
C GLN A 628 5.22 -27.33 -14.52
N ARG A 629 4.00 -27.86 -14.41
CA ARG A 629 3.72 -29.24 -13.96
C ARG A 629 4.41 -30.26 -14.86
N GLU A 630 4.21 -30.18 -16.17
CA GLU A 630 4.81 -31.09 -17.15
C GLU A 630 6.34 -31.12 -17.02
N GLY A 631 6.96 -29.96 -16.89
CA GLY A 631 8.41 -29.85 -16.70
C GLY A 631 8.89 -30.42 -15.36
N LEU A 632 8.15 -30.17 -14.27
CA LEU A 632 8.47 -30.72 -12.94
C LEU A 632 8.32 -32.24 -12.88
N GLU A 633 7.26 -32.79 -13.48
CA GLU A 633 7.03 -34.25 -13.58
C GLU A 633 8.13 -34.93 -14.41
N ALA A 634 8.58 -34.29 -15.50
CA ALA A 634 9.71 -34.77 -16.29
C ALA A 634 11.02 -34.82 -15.48
N LEU A 635 11.29 -33.77 -14.70
CA LEU A 635 12.45 -33.73 -13.79
C LEU A 635 12.36 -34.83 -12.73
N LYS A 636 11.19 -35.01 -12.12
CA LYS A 636 10.94 -36.05 -11.11
C LYS A 636 11.14 -37.45 -11.69
N ALA A 637 10.65 -37.69 -12.91
CA ALA A 637 10.81 -38.99 -13.58
C ALA A 637 12.29 -39.31 -13.87
N LYS A 638 13.09 -38.27 -14.18
CA LYS A 638 14.52 -38.42 -14.49
C LYS A 638 15.42 -38.53 -13.26
N TYR A 639 15.18 -37.73 -12.25
CA TYR A 639 16.10 -37.51 -11.13
C TYR A 639 15.51 -37.84 -9.74
N GLY A 640 14.21 -38.12 -9.65
CA GLY A 640 13.50 -38.39 -8.40
C GLY A 640 12.88 -37.12 -7.78
N PRO A 641 12.30 -37.22 -6.57
CA PRO A 641 11.51 -36.14 -5.96
C PRO A 641 12.34 -34.95 -5.47
N ILE A 642 13.65 -35.10 -5.30
CA ILE A 642 14.58 -34.03 -4.95
C ILE A 642 15.57 -33.90 -6.10
N VAL A 643 15.61 -32.71 -6.73
CA VAL A 643 16.47 -32.42 -7.88
C VAL A 643 17.51 -31.38 -7.46
N SER A 644 18.78 -31.76 -7.51
CA SER A 644 19.89 -30.86 -7.16
C SER A 644 20.09 -29.77 -8.22
N VAL A 645 20.80 -28.70 -7.87
CA VAL A 645 21.09 -27.62 -8.82
C VAL A 645 21.96 -28.10 -9.98
N GLU A 646 22.88 -29.04 -9.73
CA GLU A 646 23.68 -29.68 -10.79
C GLU A 646 22.77 -30.40 -11.79
N GLN A 647 21.82 -31.19 -11.30
CA GLN A 647 20.84 -31.91 -12.15
C GLN A 647 19.93 -30.93 -12.91
N LEU A 648 19.52 -29.81 -12.30
CA LEU A 648 18.78 -28.75 -12.99
C LEU A 648 19.61 -28.16 -14.15
N THR A 649 20.89 -27.95 -13.93
CA THR A 649 21.81 -27.44 -14.96
C THR A 649 22.00 -28.44 -16.11
N GLU A 650 22.13 -29.72 -15.81
CA GLU A 650 22.27 -30.81 -16.81
C GLU A 650 20.96 -31.02 -17.61
N ALA A 651 19.81 -30.73 -17.05
CA ALA A 651 18.53 -30.93 -17.73
C ALA A 651 18.29 -29.95 -18.90
N VAL A 652 19.01 -28.82 -18.92
CA VAL A 652 18.89 -27.75 -19.92
C VAL A 652 19.96 -27.85 -21.01
N GLY A 653 21.05 -28.58 -20.79
CA GLY A 653 22.11 -28.87 -21.77
C GLY A 653 21.77 -30.09 -22.60
#